data_85eb88d7d3aede87bf425a0a97a96d5e
#
_entry.id   85eb88d7d3aede87bf425a0a97a96d5e
#
_cell.length_a   1.000
_cell.length_b   1.000
_cell.length_c   1.000
_cell.angle_alpha   90.00
_cell.angle_beta   90.00
_cell.angle_gamma   90.00
#
_symmetry.space_group_name_H-M   'P 1'
#
loop_
_entity.id
_entity.type
_entity.pdbx_description
1 polymer ?
#
loop_
_entity_poly.entity_id
_entity_poly.type
_entity_poly.pdbx_seq_one_letter_code
_entity_poly.pdbx_strand_id
1 'polypeptide(L)'
;AVPGVRVYVPFSHGNRRSEGIILAVSDGSEYGKLKAITAVLDSEPLLSPEQIKLALFMRERFFCTVYDAVKAMLPAGLWFDDEGRTKVQDKTVEMTRLCVSPEEASRYAAAKRRRAPQQAELLEQLCSFECLPSRDLLKHTGASRQSLTALCKAGFVELYKKETFRRPETHLGDIEPLPVLNDEQQQAFTGINALAMSGKSGAALLFGVTGSGKTSVYIHLITEQLARGRSVILLVPEIALTPQMIQTFSSHFGDTVAVLHSSLSVGERYDEFKRVRSGKARLVIGTRSAVFAPADKLGLIIIDEEQEETYKSENSPRYNARDVAIYRCAQAGCLLLLGSATPDIVSMYKARQGNYSLFTLRGRYNDMQLPQVEIVDMKRELRRGNGTDISEKLREELEDNISRGEQSILFINRRGANKLISCGECGYTYKCPRCSVSLTYHSANRRLMCHYCGYSQWLDDSCPECGGELKHVGAGTQMIETELKELFPDTEVIRLDTDTVTAAGSHEALFERFRNEKIPIMVGTQMVTKGLNFENVTLVGVISADQSLYAGSFRAGERTFSLLTQVVGRSGRGSKPGRAIIQTFTPENETILQASRQDYEDFYESEIQLRRLQNTPPFSEMLTVTASGLNEAHVFQACRYVRDRLDNIIGRDGSAVVLGPAPLAVVKVNNRYRYRVIIYGKKLSGLRGIVSGLVIECCTDKRFSDVSVYADNDPAE
;
A
#
# COMPACT_ATOMS: atom_id res chain seq x y z
N ALA A 1 -8.88 16.59 32.21
CA ALA A 1 -8.58 15.49 31.30
C ALA A 1 -9.82 15.18 30.50
N VAL A 2 -9.73 15.21 29.19
CA VAL A 2 -10.84 14.96 28.26
C VAL A 2 -10.50 13.78 27.35
N PRO A 3 -11.47 13.08 26.73
CA PRO A 3 -11.19 12.03 25.78
C PRO A 3 -10.29 12.51 24.63
N GLY A 4 -9.36 11.67 24.22
CA GLY A 4 -8.40 11.94 23.14
C GLY A 4 -7.06 12.51 23.59
N VAL A 5 -6.87 12.90 24.84
CA VAL A 5 -5.57 13.38 25.35
C VAL A 5 -4.72 12.22 25.87
N ARG A 6 -3.39 12.36 25.74
CA ARG A 6 -2.44 11.44 26.36
C ARG A 6 -2.21 11.79 27.82
N VAL A 7 -2.01 10.76 28.62
CA VAL A 7 -1.79 10.88 30.06
C VAL A 7 -0.69 9.93 30.52
N TYR A 8 -0.04 10.26 31.63
CA TYR A 8 0.74 9.31 32.39
C TYR A 8 -0.10 8.70 33.50
N VAL A 9 -0.06 7.38 33.58
CA VAL A 9 -0.72 6.60 34.63
C VAL A 9 0.27 5.66 35.31
N PRO A 10 0.16 5.44 36.64
CA PRO A 10 0.91 4.42 37.34
C PRO A 10 0.30 3.04 37.03
N PHE A 11 1.00 2.21 36.27
CA PHE A 11 0.51 0.90 35.85
C PHE A 11 1.19 -0.23 36.65
N SER A 12 0.49 -1.36 36.82
CA SER A 12 0.92 -2.56 37.57
C SER A 12 1.17 -2.36 39.07
N HIS A 13 1.53 -3.43 39.78
CA HIS A 13 1.84 -3.40 41.22
C HIS A 13 3.05 -2.51 41.57
N GLY A 14 4.00 -2.36 40.63
CA GLY A 14 5.21 -1.55 40.80
C GLY A 14 5.03 -0.06 40.51
N ASN A 15 3.82 0.44 40.25
CA ASN A 15 3.56 1.84 39.88
C ASN A 15 4.43 2.37 38.73
N ARG A 16 4.83 1.50 37.80
CA ARG A 16 5.60 1.92 36.62
C ARG A 16 4.81 2.98 35.86
N ARG A 17 5.47 4.10 35.56
CA ARG A 17 4.88 5.16 34.75
C ARG A 17 4.64 4.66 33.34
N SER A 18 3.38 4.68 32.89
CA SER A 18 2.98 4.24 31.57
C SER A 18 2.18 5.32 30.87
N GLU A 19 2.41 5.48 29.58
CA GLU A 19 1.63 6.37 28.72
C GLU A 19 0.29 5.70 28.35
N GLY A 20 -0.78 6.47 28.40
CA GLY A 20 -2.12 6.04 27.99
C GLY A 20 -2.85 7.16 27.27
N ILE A 21 -3.97 6.82 26.64
CA ILE A 21 -4.89 7.79 26.02
C ILE A 21 -6.25 7.63 26.68
N ILE A 22 -6.89 8.75 27.04
CA ILE A 22 -8.24 8.74 27.57
C ILE A 22 -9.22 8.46 26.43
N LEU A 23 -10.00 7.38 26.55
CA LEU A 23 -11.02 7.03 25.57
C LEU A 23 -12.41 7.54 25.97
N ALA A 24 -12.72 7.50 27.26
CA ALA A 24 -13.98 7.96 27.83
C ALA A 24 -13.78 8.41 29.27
N VAL A 25 -14.70 9.21 29.76
CA VAL A 25 -14.80 9.64 31.17
C VAL A 25 -16.14 9.11 31.71
N SER A 26 -16.15 8.56 32.93
CA SER A 26 -17.32 8.02 33.63
C SER A 26 -17.35 8.55 35.08
N ASP A 27 -18.52 8.77 35.62
CA ASP A 27 -18.72 9.23 36.98
C ASP A 27 -18.61 8.10 38.02
N GLY A 28 -18.52 6.86 37.58
CA GLY A 28 -18.41 5.66 38.43
C GLY A 28 -17.44 4.62 37.90
N SER A 29 -17.01 3.72 38.80
CA SER A 29 -16.16 2.57 38.45
C SER A 29 -16.56 1.35 39.26
N GLU A 30 -16.56 0.20 38.62
CA GLU A 30 -16.75 -1.11 39.29
C GLU A 30 -15.49 -1.56 40.07
N TYR A 31 -14.35 -0.86 39.87
CA TYR A 31 -13.10 -1.19 40.54
C TYR A 31 -12.95 -0.48 41.87
N GLY A 32 -12.70 -1.22 42.93
CA GLY A 32 -12.62 -0.67 44.29
C GLY A 32 -11.41 0.22 44.60
N LYS A 33 -10.34 0.15 43.79
CA LYS A 33 -9.15 1.01 43.91
C LYS A 33 -8.75 1.58 42.55
N LEU A 34 -8.92 2.88 42.40
CA LEU A 34 -8.46 3.62 41.24
C LEU A 34 -7.14 4.32 41.55
N LYS A 35 -6.27 4.40 40.54
CA LYS A 35 -5.04 5.21 40.62
C LYS A 35 -5.24 6.49 39.85
N ALA A 36 -4.79 7.62 40.45
CA ALA A 36 -4.90 8.93 39.83
C ALA A 36 -3.98 9.03 38.59
N ILE A 37 -4.43 9.77 37.58
CA ILE A 37 -3.60 10.24 36.48
C ILE A 37 -2.48 11.10 37.03
N THR A 38 -1.23 10.79 36.68
CA THR A 38 -0.05 11.52 37.20
C THR A 38 0.18 12.83 36.47
N ALA A 39 -0.05 12.84 35.13
CA ALA A 39 0.09 14.04 34.32
C ALA A 39 -0.78 13.93 33.06
N VAL A 40 -1.28 15.10 32.59
CA VAL A 40 -1.88 15.29 31.29
C VAL A 40 -0.78 15.83 30.36
N LEU A 41 -0.59 15.22 29.21
CA LEU A 41 0.55 15.45 28.32
C LEU A 41 0.25 16.41 27.17
N ASP A 42 -1.01 16.48 26.77
CA ASP A 42 -1.45 17.31 25.65
C ASP A 42 -2.37 18.42 26.14
N SER A 43 -2.19 19.63 25.62
CA SER A 43 -3.10 20.76 25.85
C SER A 43 -4.43 20.61 25.11
N GLU A 44 -4.43 19.86 24.00
CA GLU A 44 -5.60 19.58 23.16
C GLU A 44 -5.68 18.09 22.84
N PRO A 45 -6.90 17.53 22.63
CA PRO A 45 -7.05 16.13 22.27
C PRO A 45 -6.30 15.78 20.99
N LEU A 46 -5.45 14.73 21.04
CA LEU A 46 -4.77 14.18 19.85
C LEU A 46 -5.71 13.38 18.96
N LEU A 47 -6.68 12.70 19.56
CA LEU A 47 -7.70 11.95 18.86
C LEU A 47 -9.03 12.67 18.91
N SER A 48 -9.69 12.80 17.76
CA SER A 48 -11.07 13.24 17.70
C SER A 48 -12.04 12.15 18.20
N PRO A 49 -13.30 12.50 18.55
CA PRO A 49 -14.32 11.51 18.89
C PRO A 49 -14.53 10.45 17.80
N GLU A 50 -14.43 10.85 16.53
CA GLU A 50 -14.55 9.95 15.37
C GLU A 50 -13.38 8.97 15.33
N GLN A 51 -12.16 9.41 15.63
CA GLN A 51 -10.98 8.54 15.70
C GLN A 51 -11.05 7.56 16.87
N ILE A 52 -11.62 7.95 18.00
CA ILE A 52 -11.88 7.04 19.13
C ILE A 52 -12.89 5.96 18.72
N LYS A 53 -13.99 6.33 18.05
CA LYS A 53 -14.97 5.37 17.51
C LYS A 53 -14.32 4.43 16.48
N LEU A 54 -13.45 4.97 15.63
CA LEU A 54 -12.69 4.17 14.67
C LEU A 54 -11.77 3.16 15.37
N ALA A 55 -11.10 3.54 16.47
CA ALA A 55 -10.25 2.61 17.23
C ALA A 55 -11.06 1.45 17.83
N LEU A 56 -12.27 1.73 18.33
CA LEU A 56 -13.19 0.69 18.83
C LEU A 56 -13.68 -0.24 17.70
N PHE A 57 -14.06 0.33 16.56
CA PHE A 57 -14.39 -0.46 15.37
C PHE A 57 -13.24 -1.37 14.93
N MET A 58 -12.00 -0.83 14.89
CA MET A 58 -10.83 -1.61 14.52
C MET A 58 -10.56 -2.77 15.47
N ARG A 59 -10.73 -2.58 16.77
CA ARG A 59 -10.61 -3.64 17.77
C ARG A 59 -11.53 -4.82 17.45
N GLU A 60 -12.80 -4.54 17.16
CA GLU A 60 -13.82 -5.55 16.89
C GLU A 60 -13.65 -6.22 15.53
N ARG A 61 -13.28 -5.42 14.51
CA ARG A 61 -13.20 -5.89 13.13
C ARG A 61 -11.89 -6.64 12.85
N PHE A 62 -10.76 -6.22 13.44
CA PHE A 62 -9.42 -6.67 13.08
C PHE A 62 -8.66 -7.37 14.20
N PHE A 63 -9.36 -7.80 15.26
CA PHE A 63 -8.78 -8.57 16.38
C PHE A 63 -7.52 -7.93 17.00
N CYS A 64 -7.48 -6.63 17.10
CA CYS A 64 -6.38 -5.88 17.68
C CYS A 64 -6.78 -5.28 19.04
N THR A 65 -5.81 -4.79 19.79
CA THR A 65 -6.08 -3.97 20.98
C THR A 65 -6.47 -2.55 20.54
N VAL A 66 -7.19 -1.82 21.40
CA VAL A 66 -7.45 -0.39 21.14
C VAL A 66 -6.14 0.39 21.05
N TYR A 67 -5.13 -0.01 21.84
CA TYR A 67 -3.80 0.59 21.80
C TYR A 67 -3.13 0.41 20.42
N ASP A 68 -3.19 -0.79 19.84
CA ASP A 68 -2.65 -1.04 18.48
C ASP A 68 -3.37 -0.17 17.45
N ALA A 69 -4.70 -0.06 17.54
CA ALA A 69 -5.49 0.76 16.65
C ALA A 69 -5.09 2.24 16.74
N VAL A 70 -4.97 2.79 17.95
CA VAL A 70 -4.56 4.16 18.20
C VAL A 70 -3.12 4.40 17.72
N LYS A 71 -2.22 3.45 17.98
CA LYS A 71 -0.83 3.51 17.53
C LYS A 71 -0.70 3.57 16.00
N ALA A 72 -1.60 2.90 15.28
CA ALA A 72 -1.65 2.96 13.82
C ALA A 72 -2.15 4.32 13.29
N MET A 73 -2.93 5.06 14.07
CA MET A 73 -3.50 6.36 13.69
C MET A 73 -2.56 7.53 13.94
N LEU A 74 -1.61 7.39 14.87
CA LEU A 74 -0.73 8.46 15.31
C LEU A 74 0.70 8.27 14.76
N PRO A 75 1.39 9.35 14.36
CA PRO A 75 2.79 9.26 13.97
C PRO A 75 3.67 8.70 15.08
N ALA A 76 4.62 7.84 14.73
CA ALA A 76 5.51 7.20 15.68
C ALA A 76 6.32 8.19 16.55
N GLY A 77 6.57 9.40 16.05
CA GLY A 77 7.29 10.45 16.78
C GLY A 77 6.51 11.11 17.93
N LEU A 78 5.19 10.89 17.99
CA LEU A 78 4.37 11.40 19.08
C LEU A 78 4.49 10.59 20.39
N TRP A 79 4.92 9.31 20.28
CA TRP A 79 5.09 8.45 21.44
C TRP A 79 6.38 8.80 22.18
N PHE A 80 6.33 8.76 23.52
CA PHE A 80 7.49 9.03 24.35
C PHE A 80 8.51 7.89 24.28
N ASP A 81 9.77 8.25 24.48
CA ASP A 81 10.83 7.29 24.77
C ASP A 81 10.77 6.83 26.25
N ASP A 82 11.67 5.91 26.63
CA ASP A 82 11.74 5.40 27.99
C ASP A 82 12.09 6.49 29.02
N GLU A 83 12.62 7.65 28.58
CA GLU A 83 12.93 8.81 29.41
C GLU A 83 11.79 9.84 29.48
N GLY A 84 10.68 9.59 28.77
CA GLY A 84 9.51 10.46 28.78
C GLY A 84 9.64 11.70 27.89
N ARG A 85 10.50 11.63 26.85
CA ARG A 85 10.66 12.71 25.85
C ARG A 85 9.98 12.30 24.55
N THR A 86 9.32 13.26 23.90
CA THR A 86 8.83 13.05 22.53
C THR A 86 10.01 12.88 21.59
N LYS A 87 9.96 11.83 20.73
CA LYS A 87 11.02 11.56 19.74
C LYS A 87 11.16 12.67 18.70
N VAL A 88 10.17 13.54 18.57
CA VAL A 88 10.14 14.63 17.60
C VAL A 88 9.81 15.95 18.29
N GLN A 89 10.61 16.97 18.00
CA GLN A 89 10.37 18.35 18.40
C GLN A 89 9.94 19.16 17.19
N ASP A 90 9.12 20.19 17.43
CA ASP A 90 8.72 21.16 16.42
C ASP A 90 9.96 21.82 15.80
N LYS A 91 10.01 21.85 14.49
CA LYS A 91 11.05 22.61 13.78
C LYS A 91 10.70 24.09 13.88
N THR A 92 11.59 24.87 14.47
CA THR A 92 11.42 26.31 14.56
C THR A 92 12.52 27.02 13.79
N VAL A 93 12.16 28.12 13.15
CA VAL A 93 13.10 29.06 12.55
C VAL A 93 13.03 30.35 13.34
N GLU A 94 14.19 30.91 13.67
CA GLU A 94 14.26 32.19 14.29
C GLU A 94 13.96 33.28 13.25
N MET A 95 12.97 34.08 13.54
CA MET A 95 12.51 35.20 12.73
C MET A 95 12.95 36.51 13.35
N THR A 96 13.26 37.48 12.52
CA THR A 96 13.51 38.87 12.90
C THR A 96 12.36 39.72 12.42
N ARG A 97 11.76 40.49 13.33
CA ARG A 97 10.64 41.38 13.03
C ARG A 97 11.02 42.81 13.45
N LEU A 98 10.58 43.80 12.67
CA LEU A 98 10.69 45.21 13.01
C LEU A 98 9.71 45.55 14.13
N CYS A 99 10.18 46.26 15.18
CA CYS A 99 9.36 46.69 16.34
C CYS A 99 8.98 48.16 16.33
N VAL A 100 9.53 48.91 15.40
CA VAL A 100 9.29 50.35 15.23
C VAL A 100 8.67 50.60 13.83
N SER A 101 8.19 51.84 13.60
CA SER A 101 7.68 52.16 12.26
C SER A 101 8.79 52.12 11.19
N PRO A 102 8.47 51.78 9.94
CA PRO A 102 9.46 51.81 8.85
C PRO A 102 10.15 53.15 8.68
N GLU A 103 9.43 54.28 8.96
CA GLU A 103 10.01 55.62 8.89
C GLU A 103 11.03 55.87 10.00
N GLU A 104 10.77 55.37 11.20
CA GLU A 104 11.69 55.48 12.33
C GLU A 104 12.94 54.61 12.11
N ALA A 105 12.75 53.39 11.65
CA ALA A 105 13.83 52.48 11.28
C ALA A 105 14.74 53.10 10.19
N SER A 106 14.12 53.65 9.14
CA SER A 106 14.86 54.29 8.03
C SER A 106 15.65 55.53 8.51
N ARG A 107 15.07 56.34 9.38
CA ARG A 107 15.78 57.49 9.99
C ARG A 107 16.97 57.04 10.79
N TYR A 108 16.85 56.03 11.61
CA TYR A 108 17.94 55.48 12.39
C TYR A 108 19.02 54.84 11.48
N ALA A 109 18.63 54.08 10.45
CA ALA A 109 19.53 53.50 9.48
C ALA A 109 20.37 54.58 8.77
N ALA A 110 19.75 55.67 8.29
CA ALA A 110 20.41 56.80 7.68
C ALA A 110 21.42 57.48 8.62
N ALA A 111 21.04 57.72 9.86
CA ALA A 111 21.91 58.34 10.87
C ALA A 111 23.11 57.45 11.26
N LYS A 112 22.94 56.14 11.25
CA LYS A 112 23.99 55.17 11.64
C LYS A 112 24.84 54.64 10.45
N ARG A 113 24.50 54.92 9.23
CA ARG A 113 25.08 54.31 8.03
C ARG A 113 26.61 54.39 7.99
N ARG A 114 27.23 55.51 8.45
CA ARG A 114 28.70 55.68 8.50
C ARG A 114 29.36 54.95 9.70
N ARG A 115 28.67 54.80 10.85
CA ARG A 115 29.23 54.25 12.09
C ARG A 115 28.90 52.75 12.28
N ALA A 116 27.76 52.30 11.79
CA ALA A 116 27.29 50.92 11.90
C ALA A 116 26.59 50.50 10.62
N PRO A 117 27.31 50.34 9.49
CA PRO A 117 26.73 50.08 8.17
C PRO A 117 25.90 48.77 8.16
N GLN A 118 26.34 47.73 8.85
CA GLN A 118 25.61 46.47 8.92
C GLN A 118 24.24 46.60 9.66
N GLN A 119 24.14 47.44 10.67
CA GLN A 119 22.86 47.71 11.35
C GLN A 119 21.91 48.49 10.44
N ALA A 120 22.43 49.43 9.66
CA ALA A 120 21.64 50.19 8.70
C ALA A 120 21.08 49.28 7.61
N GLU A 121 21.91 48.42 7.04
CA GLU A 121 21.48 47.44 6.01
C GLU A 121 20.39 46.49 6.51
N LEU A 122 20.54 45.95 7.75
CA LEU A 122 19.55 45.11 8.36
C LEU A 122 18.17 45.80 8.49
N LEU A 123 18.16 47.06 8.90
CA LEU A 123 16.90 47.82 9.08
C LEU A 123 16.29 48.17 7.71
N GLU A 124 17.11 48.55 6.71
CA GLU A 124 16.61 48.86 5.38
C GLU A 124 15.93 47.65 4.72
N GLN A 125 16.50 46.45 4.87
CA GLN A 125 15.86 45.20 4.41
C GLN A 125 14.57 44.94 5.16
N LEU A 126 14.53 45.12 6.49
CA LEU A 126 13.33 44.91 7.26
C LEU A 126 12.24 45.99 7.03
N CYS A 127 12.59 47.15 6.53
CA CYS A 127 11.57 48.12 6.11
C CYS A 127 10.83 47.69 4.83
N SER A 128 11.47 46.87 3.98
CA SER A 128 10.84 46.30 2.78
C SER A 128 10.05 45.04 3.08
N PHE A 129 10.41 44.31 4.14
CA PHE A 129 9.80 43.05 4.56
C PHE A 129 9.59 43.12 6.07
N GLU A 130 8.37 43.21 6.54
CA GLU A 130 8.04 43.34 7.98
C GLU A 130 8.72 42.30 8.88
N CYS A 131 8.96 41.09 8.36
CA CYS A 131 9.70 40.03 9.05
C CYS A 131 10.44 39.12 8.07
N LEU A 132 11.62 38.65 8.46
CA LEU A 132 12.45 37.71 7.67
C LEU A 132 13.08 36.66 8.60
N PRO A 133 13.40 35.44 8.09
CA PRO A 133 14.23 34.49 8.82
C PRO A 133 15.58 35.13 9.14
N SER A 134 16.00 35.11 10.42
CA SER A 134 17.25 35.74 10.86
C SER A 134 18.47 35.28 10.06
N ARG A 135 18.51 33.99 9.67
CA ARG A 135 19.59 33.42 8.85
C ARG A 135 19.63 34.02 7.47
N ASP A 136 18.47 34.16 6.83
CA ASP A 136 18.38 34.68 5.45
C ASP A 136 18.67 36.18 5.43
N LEU A 137 18.15 36.93 6.41
CA LEU A 137 18.44 38.34 6.60
C LEU A 137 19.95 38.58 6.75
N LEU A 138 20.63 37.79 7.60
CA LEU A 138 22.09 37.90 7.80
C LEU A 138 22.88 37.50 6.50
N LYS A 139 22.40 36.50 5.78
CA LYS A 139 23.03 36.05 4.52
C LYS A 139 22.89 37.09 3.41
N HIS A 140 21.71 37.69 3.27
CA HIS A 140 21.46 38.70 2.23
C HIS A 140 22.19 40.02 2.49
N THR A 141 22.26 40.47 3.76
CA THR A 141 22.90 41.72 4.16
C THR A 141 24.41 41.59 4.41
N GLY A 142 24.94 40.37 4.52
CA GLY A 142 26.33 40.14 4.95
C GLY A 142 26.60 40.60 6.40
N ALA A 143 25.55 40.91 7.17
CA ALA A 143 25.68 41.43 8.51
C ALA A 143 26.01 40.33 9.55
N SER A 144 26.70 40.72 10.61
CA SER A 144 27.04 39.80 11.71
C SER A 144 25.89 39.60 12.66
N ARG A 145 25.86 38.44 13.36
CA ARG A 145 24.92 38.17 14.44
C ARG A 145 24.97 39.19 15.57
N GLN A 146 26.15 39.73 15.82
CA GLN A 146 26.33 40.80 16.84
C GLN A 146 25.59 42.08 16.45
N SER A 147 25.59 42.47 15.19
CA SER A 147 24.88 43.67 14.70
C SER A 147 23.34 43.47 14.88
N LEU A 148 22.83 42.30 14.59
CA LEU A 148 21.42 41.98 14.82
C LEU A 148 21.07 42.00 16.32
N THR A 149 21.91 41.40 17.19
CA THR A 149 21.71 41.45 18.66
C THR A 149 21.75 42.87 19.23
N ALA A 150 22.59 43.74 18.64
CA ALA A 150 22.64 45.14 19.06
C ALA A 150 21.34 45.91 18.73
N LEU A 151 20.73 45.62 17.55
CA LEU A 151 19.42 46.17 17.18
C LEU A 151 18.30 45.68 18.09
N CYS A 152 18.37 44.40 18.51
CA CYS A 152 17.41 43.85 19.49
C CYS A 152 17.53 44.60 20.83
N LYS A 153 18.76 44.81 21.35
CA LYS A 153 18.99 45.54 22.58
C LYS A 153 18.56 47.01 22.49
N ALA A 154 18.62 47.59 21.29
CA ALA A 154 18.17 48.95 21.03
C ALA A 154 16.65 49.06 20.81
N GLY A 155 15.91 47.96 20.82
CA GLY A 155 14.45 47.95 20.71
C GLY A 155 13.91 48.10 19.27
N PHE A 156 14.78 48.09 18.23
CA PHE A 156 14.37 48.24 16.85
C PHE A 156 13.84 46.95 16.22
N VAL A 157 14.33 45.79 16.68
CA VAL A 157 13.94 44.49 16.17
C VAL A 157 13.72 43.50 17.29
N GLU A 158 12.85 42.55 17.05
CA GLU A 158 12.53 41.40 17.92
C GLU A 158 12.91 40.12 17.25
N LEU A 159 13.50 39.21 18.02
CA LEU A 159 13.74 37.82 17.60
C LEU A 159 12.70 36.93 18.24
N TYR A 160 12.00 36.18 17.41
CA TYR A 160 11.02 35.18 17.87
C TYR A 160 11.15 33.87 17.10
N LYS A 161 10.75 32.79 17.74
CA LYS A 161 10.74 31.48 17.06
C LYS A 161 9.40 31.27 16.37
N LYS A 162 9.44 31.02 15.05
CA LYS A 162 8.26 30.65 14.27
C LYS A 162 8.36 29.18 13.90
N GLU A 163 7.30 28.44 14.15
CA GLU A 163 7.21 27.05 13.72
C GLU A 163 7.25 26.94 12.18
N THR A 164 8.04 26.02 11.69
CA THR A 164 8.12 25.67 10.27
C THR A 164 7.99 24.17 10.10
N PHE A 165 7.51 23.74 8.95
CA PHE A 165 7.32 22.34 8.66
C PHE A 165 8.46 21.79 7.80
N ARG A 166 8.96 20.60 8.14
CA ARG A 166 9.79 19.79 7.25
C ARG A 166 8.87 19.30 6.14
N ARG A 167 9.26 19.55 4.91
CA ARG A 167 8.50 19.05 3.75
C ARG A 167 9.40 18.14 2.93
N PRO A 168 8.85 17.08 2.32
CA PRO A 168 9.53 16.44 1.19
C PRO A 168 9.86 17.50 0.14
N GLU A 169 10.99 17.38 -0.53
CA GLU A 169 11.36 18.29 -1.63
C GLU A 169 10.33 18.14 -2.76
N THR A 170 9.33 19.00 -2.75
CA THR A 170 8.39 19.16 -3.85
C THR A 170 8.70 20.49 -4.52
N HIS A 171 9.12 20.45 -5.78
CA HIS A 171 9.23 21.67 -6.57
C HIS A 171 7.83 22.22 -6.80
N LEU A 172 7.50 23.31 -6.10
CA LEU A 172 6.29 24.09 -6.35
C LEU A 172 6.58 24.95 -7.60
N GLY A 173 6.20 24.44 -8.76
CA GLY A 173 6.08 25.21 -9.99
C GLY A 173 4.79 26.04 -10.01
N ASP A 174 4.52 26.70 -11.12
CA ASP A 174 3.24 27.36 -11.35
C ASP A 174 2.11 26.35 -11.35
N ILE A 175 0.92 26.77 -10.88
CA ILE A 175 -0.27 25.92 -10.85
C ILE A 175 -0.71 25.58 -12.27
N GLU A 176 -0.72 24.30 -12.59
CA GLU A 176 -1.15 23.80 -13.89
C GLU A 176 -2.68 23.88 -14.05
N PRO A 177 -3.19 24.15 -15.28
CA PRO A 177 -4.62 24.09 -15.57
C PRO A 177 -5.14 22.65 -15.40
N LEU A 178 -6.45 22.53 -15.16
CA LEU A 178 -7.09 21.22 -15.06
C LEU A 178 -7.00 20.47 -16.40
N PRO A 179 -6.79 19.16 -16.38
CA PRO A 179 -6.76 18.34 -17.59
C PRO A 179 -8.13 18.37 -18.29
N VAL A 180 -8.13 18.41 -19.61
CA VAL A 180 -9.39 18.34 -20.39
C VAL A 180 -9.92 16.92 -20.33
N LEU A 181 -11.19 16.76 -19.92
CA LEU A 181 -11.88 15.47 -19.89
C LEU A 181 -12.49 15.15 -21.26
N ASN A 182 -12.39 13.90 -21.69
CA ASN A 182 -13.19 13.39 -22.80
C ASN A 182 -14.63 13.08 -22.35
N ASP A 183 -15.52 12.73 -23.28
CA ASP A 183 -16.93 12.50 -22.99
C ASP A 183 -17.18 11.42 -21.93
N GLU A 184 -16.47 10.27 -21.98
CA GLU A 184 -16.61 9.21 -20.99
C GLU A 184 -16.14 9.67 -19.60
N GLN A 185 -15.02 10.37 -19.54
CA GLN A 185 -14.46 10.91 -18.29
C GLN A 185 -15.39 11.99 -17.72
N GLN A 186 -15.96 12.84 -18.58
CA GLN A 186 -16.91 13.88 -18.17
C GLN A 186 -18.20 13.28 -17.61
N GLN A 187 -18.74 12.22 -18.23
CA GLN A 187 -19.90 11.48 -17.71
C GLN A 187 -19.60 10.83 -16.36
N ALA A 188 -18.46 10.14 -16.25
CA ALA A 188 -18.03 9.54 -14.99
C ALA A 188 -17.84 10.60 -13.89
N PHE A 189 -17.13 11.69 -14.19
CA PHE A 189 -16.97 12.83 -13.26
C PHE A 189 -18.32 13.37 -12.79
N THR A 190 -19.24 13.65 -13.72
CA THR A 190 -20.56 14.22 -13.39
C THR A 190 -21.35 13.29 -12.47
N GLY A 191 -21.39 12.00 -12.78
CA GLY A 191 -22.10 11.01 -11.98
C GLY A 191 -21.48 10.81 -10.59
N ILE A 192 -20.16 10.66 -10.51
CA ILE A 192 -19.45 10.50 -9.23
C ILE A 192 -19.57 11.77 -8.39
N ASN A 193 -19.43 12.94 -9.00
CA ASN A 193 -19.57 14.21 -8.30
C ASN A 193 -20.98 14.39 -7.72
N ALA A 194 -22.02 14.03 -8.46
CA ALA A 194 -23.40 14.05 -7.95
C ALA A 194 -23.57 13.17 -6.70
N LEU A 195 -22.98 11.97 -6.68
CA LEU A 195 -22.97 11.11 -5.49
C LEU A 195 -22.21 11.74 -4.32
N ALA A 196 -21.02 12.29 -4.56
CA ALA A 196 -20.22 12.95 -3.53
C ALA A 196 -20.92 14.19 -2.96
N MET A 197 -21.76 14.84 -3.77
CA MET A 197 -22.55 16.02 -3.35
C MET A 197 -23.82 15.67 -2.60
N SER A 198 -24.30 14.44 -2.68
CA SER A 198 -25.56 14.03 -2.04
C SER A 198 -25.55 14.13 -0.51
N GLY A 199 -24.36 14.24 0.11
CA GLY A 199 -24.18 14.22 1.57
C GLY A 199 -24.50 12.86 2.21
N LYS A 200 -24.73 11.82 1.38
CA LYS A 200 -24.97 10.46 1.82
C LYS A 200 -23.68 9.65 1.71
N SER A 201 -23.41 8.82 2.70
CA SER A 201 -22.33 7.86 2.59
C SER A 201 -22.65 6.84 1.51
N GLY A 202 -21.64 6.48 0.71
CA GLY A 202 -21.76 5.49 -0.34
C GLY A 202 -20.40 5.07 -0.87
N ALA A 203 -20.42 4.11 -1.79
CA ALA A 203 -19.22 3.70 -2.51
C ALA A 203 -19.50 3.67 -4.01
N ALA A 204 -18.50 4.06 -4.79
CA ALA A 204 -18.51 3.99 -6.24
C ALA A 204 -17.26 3.25 -6.73
N LEU A 205 -17.38 2.53 -7.83
CA LEU A 205 -16.30 1.86 -8.53
C LEU A 205 -16.11 2.54 -9.88
N LEU A 206 -14.94 3.11 -10.12
CA LEU A 206 -14.49 3.61 -11.40
C LEU A 206 -13.62 2.55 -12.08
N PHE A 207 -14.24 1.74 -12.91
CA PHE A 207 -13.59 0.76 -13.75
C PHE A 207 -13.09 1.43 -15.03
N GLY A 208 -11.79 1.39 -15.28
CA GLY A 208 -11.23 2.02 -16.48
C GLY A 208 -9.96 1.32 -16.92
N VAL A 209 -9.88 0.98 -18.20
CA VAL A 209 -8.70 0.30 -18.76
C VAL A 209 -7.40 1.06 -18.44
N THR A 210 -6.27 0.36 -18.51
CA THR A 210 -4.96 0.98 -18.28
C THR A 210 -4.76 2.14 -19.26
N GLY A 211 -4.47 3.35 -18.73
CA GLY A 211 -4.33 4.56 -19.55
C GLY A 211 -5.65 5.24 -19.94
N SER A 212 -6.78 4.91 -19.31
CA SER A 212 -8.08 5.57 -19.55
C SER A 212 -8.19 6.98 -18.94
N GLY A 213 -7.17 7.44 -18.22
CA GLY A 213 -7.18 8.79 -17.61
C GLY A 213 -8.00 8.89 -16.31
N LYS A 214 -8.12 7.84 -15.52
CA LYS A 214 -8.73 7.87 -14.18
C LYS A 214 -8.22 9.02 -13.32
N THR A 215 -6.92 9.30 -13.38
CA THR A 215 -6.27 10.40 -12.64
C THR A 215 -6.85 11.76 -12.99
N SER A 216 -7.21 12.02 -14.26
CA SER A 216 -7.86 13.27 -14.67
C SER A 216 -9.23 13.44 -13.99
N VAL A 217 -10.00 12.35 -13.89
CA VAL A 217 -11.27 12.35 -13.15
C VAL A 217 -11.05 12.64 -11.67
N TYR A 218 -10.00 12.03 -11.06
CA TYR A 218 -9.66 12.30 -9.65
C TYR A 218 -9.31 13.78 -9.43
N ILE A 219 -8.49 14.38 -10.30
CA ILE A 219 -8.10 15.80 -10.19
C ILE A 219 -9.34 16.69 -10.16
N HIS A 220 -10.29 16.47 -11.06
CA HIS A 220 -11.54 17.24 -11.09
C HIS A 220 -12.41 17.05 -9.84
N LEU A 221 -12.55 15.80 -9.35
CA LEU A 221 -13.30 15.51 -8.12
C LEU A 221 -12.65 16.15 -6.89
N ILE A 222 -11.33 16.10 -6.81
CA ILE A 222 -10.54 16.72 -5.72
C ILE A 222 -10.76 18.24 -5.76
N THR A 223 -10.65 18.87 -6.93
CA THR A 223 -10.87 20.30 -7.12
C THR A 223 -12.23 20.73 -6.56
N GLU A 224 -13.30 20.01 -6.92
CA GLU A 224 -14.66 20.30 -6.45
C GLU A 224 -14.80 20.17 -4.92
N GLN A 225 -14.19 19.17 -4.32
CA GLN A 225 -14.24 19.00 -2.86
C GLN A 225 -13.46 20.11 -2.13
N LEU A 226 -12.25 20.43 -2.61
CA LEU A 226 -11.40 21.48 -2.03
C LEU A 226 -12.04 22.86 -2.15
N ALA A 227 -12.69 23.18 -3.29
CA ALA A 227 -13.42 24.43 -3.50
C ALA A 227 -14.56 24.62 -2.48
N ARG A 228 -15.13 23.52 -1.98
CA ARG A 228 -16.19 23.53 -0.95
C ARG A 228 -15.64 23.50 0.48
N GLY A 229 -14.34 23.63 0.64
CA GLY A 229 -13.70 23.59 1.97
C GLY A 229 -13.66 22.19 2.60
N ARG A 230 -13.89 21.12 1.84
CA ARG A 230 -13.80 19.73 2.30
C ARG A 230 -12.41 19.16 2.07
N SER A 231 -12.05 18.16 2.85
CA SER A 231 -10.78 17.43 2.70
C SER A 231 -10.95 16.16 1.87
N VAL A 232 -9.88 15.76 1.19
CA VAL A 232 -9.83 14.54 0.39
C VAL A 232 -8.63 13.69 0.80
N ILE A 233 -8.82 12.37 0.84
CA ILE A 233 -7.75 11.39 1.02
C ILE A 233 -7.66 10.56 -0.26
N LEU A 234 -6.48 10.57 -0.88
CA LEU A 234 -6.14 9.73 -2.03
C LEU A 234 -5.13 8.66 -1.57
N LEU A 235 -5.56 7.42 -1.56
CA LEU A 235 -4.71 6.27 -1.30
C LEU A 235 -4.18 5.71 -2.61
N VAL A 236 -2.88 5.46 -2.64
CA VAL A 236 -2.19 4.83 -3.76
C VAL A 236 -1.31 3.68 -3.25
N PRO A 237 -1.05 2.65 -4.06
CA PRO A 237 -0.10 1.61 -3.68
C PRO A 237 1.29 2.19 -3.41
N GLU A 238 2.05 1.57 -2.49
CA GLU A 238 3.36 2.08 -2.08
C GLU A 238 4.32 2.28 -3.27
N ILE A 239 4.28 1.37 -4.23
CA ILE A 239 5.11 1.41 -5.45
C ILE A 239 4.62 2.48 -6.45
N ALA A 240 3.34 2.86 -6.41
CA ALA A 240 2.78 3.89 -7.30
C ALA A 240 2.99 5.31 -6.77
N LEU A 241 3.36 5.47 -5.50
CA LEU A 241 3.65 6.78 -4.89
C LEU A 241 5.05 7.25 -5.31
N THR A 242 5.20 7.57 -6.57
CA THR A 242 6.45 8.09 -7.15
C THR A 242 6.55 9.61 -7.01
N PRO A 243 7.75 10.20 -7.06
CA PRO A 243 7.94 11.65 -7.11
C PRO A 243 7.13 12.31 -8.24
N GLN A 244 7.04 11.64 -9.40
CA GLN A 244 6.26 12.13 -10.54
C GLN A 244 4.76 12.21 -10.22
N MET A 245 4.21 11.22 -9.53
CA MET A 245 2.80 11.26 -9.09
C MET A 245 2.57 12.38 -8.09
N ILE A 246 3.45 12.51 -7.10
CA ILE A 246 3.38 13.60 -6.11
C ILE A 246 3.46 14.95 -6.83
N GLN A 247 4.36 15.10 -7.79
CA GLN A 247 4.51 16.31 -8.60
C GLN A 247 3.23 16.62 -9.39
N THR A 248 2.61 15.63 -10.03
CA THR A 248 1.35 15.82 -10.79
C THR A 248 0.26 16.43 -9.92
N PHE A 249 0.07 15.95 -8.70
CA PHE A 249 -0.94 16.55 -7.81
C PHE A 249 -0.47 17.86 -7.19
N SER A 250 0.82 18.00 -6.91
CA SER A 250 1.37 19.24 -6.36
C SER A 250 1.32 20.39 -7.38
N SER A 251 1.47 20.12 -8.69
CA SER A 251 1.33 21.14 -9.73
C SER A 251 -0.09 21.69 -9.84
N HIS A 252 -1.13 20.88 -9.52
CA HIS A 252 -2.52 21.36 -9.52
C HIS A 252 -2.97 21.97 -8.19
N PHE A 253 -2.46 21.47 -7.06
CA PHE A 253 -3.01 21.80 -5.73
C PHE A 253 -2.03 22.52 -4.79
N GLY A 254 -0.76 22.65 -5.16
CA GLY A 254 0.23 23.41 -4.43
C GLY A 254 0.36 23.01 -2.96
N ASP A 255 0.35 24.01 -2.11
CA ASP A 255 0.53 23.88 -0.66
C ASP A 255 -0.59 23.15 0.08
N THR A 256 -1.72 22.87 -0.57
CA THR A 256 -2.83 22.14 0.04
C THR A 256 -2.60 20.63 0.10
N VAL A 257 -1.54 20.13 -0.56
CA VAL A 257 -1.15 18.72 -0.57
C VAL A 257 -0.32 18.38 0.66
N ALA A 258 -0.65 17.28 1.32
CA ALA A 258 0.17 16.57 2.29
C ALA A 258 0.48 15.17 1.79
N VAL A 259 1.72 14.70 1.97
CA VAL A 259 2.16 13.37 1.54
C VAL A 259 2.46 12.51 2.76
N LEU A 260 1.88 11.30 2.84
CA LEU A 260 2.03 10.37 3.96
C LEU A 260 2.42 8.97 3.49
N HIS A 261 3.68 8.57 3.71
CA HIS A 261 4.19 7.22 3.40
C HIS A 261 5.28 6.76 4.36
N SER A 262 5.67 5.48 4.24
CA SER A 262 6.63 4.81 5.14
C SER A 262 8.05 5.36 5.04
N SER A 263 8.47 5.86 3.87
CA SER A 263 9.83 6.37 3.63
C SER A 263 10.10 7.78 4.18
N LEU A 264 9.06 8.51 4.60
CA LEU A 264 9.24 9.81 5.28
C LEU A 264 9.95 9.62 6.61
N SER A 265 10.86 10.53 6.93
CA SER A 265 11.44 10.61 8.26
C SER A 265 10.36 10.83 9.33
N VAL A 266 10.66 10.47 10.57
CA VAL A 266 9.72 10.61 11.68
C VAL A 266 9.28 12.08 11.86
N GLY A 267 10.21 13.02 11.61
CA GLY A 267 9.94 14.46 11.68
C GLY A 267 9.02 14.97 10.57
N GLU A 268 9.27 14.56 9.33
CA GLU A 268 8.42 14.93 8.19
C GLU A 268 7.01 14.38 8.35
N ARG A 269 6.87 13.11 8.75
CA ARG A 269 5.57 12.49 9.00
C ARG A 269 4.78 13.21 10.10
N TYR A 270 5.47 13.67 11.13
CA TYR A 270 4.86 14.46 12.21
C TYR A 270 4.39 15.83 11.71
N ASP A 271 5.24 16.51 10.92
CA ASP A 271 4.94 17.84 10.38
C ASP A 271 3.78 17.78 9.38
N GLU A 272 3.74 16.78 8.49
CA GLU A 272 2.61 16.55 7.56
C GLU A 272 1.31 16.23 8.32
N PHE A 273 1.38 15.39 9.37
CA PHE A 273 0.23 15.14 10.24
C PHE A 273 -0.32 16.42 10.86
N LYS A 274 0.54 17.32 11.36
CA LYS A 274 0.13 18.63 11.91
C LYS A 274 -0.49 19.55 10.86
N ARG A 275 0.05 19.55 9.62
CA ARG A 275 -0.51 20.33 8.51
C ARG A 275 -1.92 19.89 8.18
N VAL A 276 -2.15 18.57 8.11
CA VAL A 276 -3.49 18.01 7.86
C VAL A 276 -4.42 18.37 9.02
N ARG A 277 -4.01 18.12 10.27
CA ARG A 277 -4.82 18.39 11.45
C ARG A 277 -5.21 19.85 11.61
N SER A 278 -4.32 20.78 11.25
CA SER A 278 -4.59 22.23 11.27
C SER A 278 -5.41 22.75 10.09
N GLY A 279 -5.76 21.88 9.13
CA GLY A 279 -6.48 22.26 7.89
C GLY A 279 -5.62 23.03 6.88
N LYS A 280 -4.31 23.18 7.09
CA LYS A 280 -3.37 23.79 6.13
C LYS A 280 -3.21 22.92 4.89
N ALA A 281 -3.26 21.60 5.05
CA ALA A 281 -3.31 20.65 3.95
C ALA A 281 -4.66 19.93 4.00
N ARG A 282 -5.39 19.98 2.89
CA ARG A 282 -6.72 19.37 2.76
C ARG A 282 -6.78 18.25 1.74
N LEU A 283 -5.75 18.08 0.92
CA LEU A 283 -5.53 16.90 0.09
C LEU A 283 -4.42 16.07 0.70
N VAL A 284 -4.76 14.86 1.15
CA VAL A 284 -3.79 13.90 1.67
C VAL A 284 -3.56 12.84 0.61
N ILE A 285 -2.33 12.69 0.16
CA ILE A 285 -1.91 11.61 -0.74
C ILE A 285 -1.01 10.67 0.05
N GLY A 286 -1.26 9.39 -0.03
CA GLY A 286 -0.38 8.46 0.66
C GLY A 286 -0.70 7.01 0.46
N THR A 287 0.08 6.17 1.13
CA THR A 287 -0.09 4.72 1.09
C THR A 287 -1.18 4.27 2.08
N ARG A 288 -1.33 2.99 2.28
CA ARG A 288 -2.32 2.37 3.16
C ARG A 288 -2.57 3.13 4.47
N SER A 289 -1.51 3.58 5.15
CA SER A 289 -1.63 4.25 6.46
C SER A 289 -2.23 5.66 6.39
N ALA A 290 -2.23 6.29 5.22
CA ALA A 290 -2.83 7.61 5.03
C ALA A 290 -4.35 7.61 5.23
N VAL A 291 -4.98 6.42 5.22
CA VAL A 291 -6.40 6.27 5.58
C VAL A 291 -6.72 6.79 6.99
N PHE A 292 -5.73 6.91 7.88
CA PHE A 292 -5.88 7.44 9.24
C PHE A 292 -5.60 8.94 9.37
N ALA A 293 -5.26 9.62 8.30
CA ALA A 293 -4.97 11.05 8.33
C ALA A 293 -6.07 11.85 9.06
N PRO A 294 -5.71 12.80 9.94
CA PRO A 294 -6.66 13.55 10.75
C PRO A 294 -7.33 14.69 9.94
N ALA A 295 -7.87 14.33 8.77
CA ALA A 295 -8.53 15.25 7.86
C ALA A 295 -9.90 15.66 8.43
N ASP A 296 -10.06 16.96 8.65
CA ASP A 296 -11.35 17.56 9.04
C ASP A 296 -12.27 17.70 7.81
N LYS A 297 -13.59 17.69 8.05
CA LYS A 297 -14.62 17.85 7.00
C LYS A 297 -14.38 16.97 5.79
N LEU A 298 -14.11 15.68 6.02
CA LEU A 298 -13.84 14.72 4.96
C LEU A 298 -15.00 14.66 3.95
N GLY A 299 -14.68 14.88 2.67
CA GLY A 299 -15.67 14.90 1.57
C GLY A 299 -15.53 13.75 0.61
N LEU A 300 -14.34 13.15 0.49
CA LEU A 300 -14.07 12.07 -0.45
C LEU A 300 -12.85 11.26 0.01
N ILE A 301 -12.95 9.94 -0.10
CA ILE A 301 -11.78 9.05 -0.06
C ILE A 301 -11.68 8.38 -1.43
N ILE A 302 -10.51 8.42 -2.04
CA ILE A 302 -10.20 7.71 -3.29
C ILE A 302 -9.18 6.63 -2.97
N ILE A 303 -9.41 5.42 -3.46
CA ILE A 303 -8.43 4.32 -3.43
C ILE A 303 -8.13 3.95 -4.87
N ASP A 304 -6.95 4.31 -5.35
CA ASP A 304 -6.48 3.93 -6.69
C ASP A 304 -5.86 2.53 -6.66
N GLU A 305 -5.98 1.79 -7.77
CA GLU A 305 -5.59 0.38 -7.88
C GLU A 305 -6.12 -0.44 -6.67
N GLU A 306 -7.45 -0.37 -6.43
CA GLU A 306 -8.10 -0.87 -5.21
C GLU A 306 -7.95 -2.39 -4.98
N GLN A 307 -7.61 -3.13 -6.04
CA GLN A 307 -7.33 -4.57 -6.00
C GLN A 307 -5.99 -4.91 -5.35
N GLU A 308 -5.14 -3.89 -5.07
CA GLU A 308 -3.80 -4.14 -4.56
C GLU A 308 -3.80 -4.69 -3.13
N GLU A 309 -3.07 -5.79 -2.93
CA GLU A 309 -2.98 -6.47 -1.65
C GLU A 309 -2.28 -5.62 -0.58
N THR A 310 -1.45 -4.65 -0.99
CA THR A 310 -0.72 -3.77 -0.08
C THR A 310 -1.64 -2.90 0.79
N TYR A 311 -2.92 -2.77 0.43
CA TYR A 311 -3.92 -2.14 1.27
C TYR A 311 -4.35 -2.97 2.48
N LYS A 312 -4.00 -4.26 2.54
CA LYS A 312 -4.12 -5.11 3.70
C LYS A 312 -2.84 -5.05 4.54
N SER A 313 -2.96 -4.85 5.85
CA SER A 313 -1.83 -4.89 6.78
C SER A 313 -1.51 -6.31 7.21
N GLU A 314 -0.25 -6.71 7.10
CA GLU A 314 0.23 -8.01 7.58
C GLU A 314 0.50 -8.02 9.10
N ASN A 315 0.79 -6.86 9.67
CA ASN A 315 1.09 -6.67 11.09
C ASN A 315 -0.13 -6.12 11.85
N SER A 316 -0.16 -6.31 13.18
CA SER A 316 -1.19 -5.72 14.03
C SER A 316 -1.15 -4.19 14.01
N PRO A 317 -2.31 -3.56 13.84
CA PRO A 317 -3.62 -4.12 13.49
C PRO A 317 -3.65 -4.58 12.02
N ARG A 318 -4.20 -5.78 11.78
CA ARG A 318 -4.31 -6.37 10.43
C ARG A 318 -5.51 -5.79 9.67
N TYR A 319 -5.54 -4.48 9.54
CA TYR A 319 -6.63 -3.79 8.86
C TYR A 319 -6.53 -3.84 7.35
N ASN A 320 -7.68 -3.74 6.69
CA ASN A 320 -7.77 -3.42 5.27
C ASN A 320 -8.14 -1.94 5.15
N ALA A 321 -7.38 -1.16 4.37
CA ALA A 321 -7.62 0.27 4.19
C ALA A 321 -9.01 0.56 3.59
N ARG A 322 -9.52 -0.32 2.72
CA ARG A 322 -10.88 -0.22 2.15
C ARG A 322 -11.95 -0.31 3.25
N ASP A 323 -11.84 -1.27 4.18
CA ASP A 323 -12.80 -1.40 5.30
C ASP A 323 -12.77 -0.16 6.21
N VAL A 324 -11.57 0.35 6.50
CA VAL A 324 -11.40 1.58 7.28
C VAL A 324 -11.98 2.79 6.54
N ALA A 325 -11.75 2.89 5.23
CA ALA A 325 -12.29 3.97 4.39
C ALA A 325 -13.83 3.93 4.35
N ILE A 326 -14.43 2.74 4.18
CA ILE A 326 -15.90 2.55 4.24
C ILE A 326 -16.44 3.07 5.59
N TYR A 327 -15.81 2.68 6.70
CA TYR A 327 -16.25 3.10 8.02
C TYR A 327 -16.11 4.62 8.20
N ARG A 328 -14.99 5.22 7.78
CA ARG A 328 -14.78 6.68 7.83
C ARG A 328 -15.77 7.45 6.97
N CYS A 329 -16.02 6.97 5.76
CA CYS A 329 -17.02 7.59 4.88
C CYS A 329 -18.43 7.49 5.47
N ALA A 330 -18.78 6.38 6.12
CA ALA A 330 -20.05 6.23 6.81
C ALA A 330 -20.20 7.22 7.98
N GLN A 331 -19.13 7.45 8.74
CA GLN A 331 -19.13 8.43 9.83
C GLN A 331 -19.21 9.88 9.32
N ALA A 332 -18.51 10.21 8.24
CA ALA A 332 -18.41 11.56 7.70
C ALA A 332 -19.54 11.94 6.74
N GLY A 333 -20.37 10.98 6.32
CA GLY A 333 -21.39 11.21 5.28
C GLY A 333 -20.77 11.53 3.92
N CYS A 334 -19.67 10.86 3.54
CA CYS A 334 -18.95 11.12 2.31
C CYS A 334 -18.85 9.88 1.40
N LEU A 335 -18.35 10.06 0.19
CA LEU A 335 -18.20 9.02 -0.83
C LEU A 335 -16.84 8.33 -0.72
N LEU A 336 -16.83 7.00 -0.85
CA LEU A 336 -15.65 6.22 -1.18
C LEU A 336 -15.62 5.96 -2.69
N LEU A 337 -14.56 6.36 -3.37
CA LEU A 337 -14.29 6.04 -4.77
C LEU A 337 -13.18 5.00 -4.87
N LEU A 338 -13.48 3.86 -5.46
CA LEU A 338 -12.54 2.79 -5.79
C LEU A 338 -12.19 2.90 -7.27
N GLY A 339 -10.91 2.98 -7.60
CA GLY A 339 -10.44 3.05 -8.98
C GLY A 339 -9.59 1.86 -9.34
N SER A 340 -9.85 1.23 -10.48
CA SER A 340 -9.06 0.08 -10.96
C SER A 340 -9.21 -0.15 -12.46
N ALA A 341 -8.18 -0.73 -13.06
CA ALA A 341 -8.27 -1.33 -14.40
C ALA A 341 -8.66 -2.81 -14.34
N THR A 342 -8.44 -3.45 -13.21
CA THR A 342 -8.74 -4.85 -12.93
C THR A 342 -9.36 -4.94 -11.53
N PRO A 343 -10.61 -4.49 -11.35
CA PRO A 343 -11.24 -4.43 -10.03
C PRO A 343 -11.21 -5.77 -9.28
N ASP A 344 -11.08 -5.72 -7.96
CA ASP A 344 -11.26 -6.89 -7.09
C ASP A 344 -12.64 -7.51 -7.34
N ILE A 345 -12.69 -8.83 -7.45
CA ILE A 345 -13.93 -9.57 -7.77
C ILE A 345 -15.06 -9.26 -6.79
N VAL A 346 -14.74 -9.07 -5.52
CA VAL A 346 -15.74 -8.71 -4.49
C VAL A 346 -16.27 -7.29 -4.72
N SER A 347 -15.40 -6.35 -5.12
CA SER A 347 -15.80 -4.97 -5.43
C SER A 347 -16.69 -4.92 -6.67
N MET A 348 -16.31 -5.61 -7.74
CA MET A 348 -17.12 -5.71 -8.95
C MET A 348 -18.46 -6.41 -8.68
N TYR A 349 -18.47 -7.50 -7.92
CA TYR A 349 -19.71 -8.16 -7.51
C TYR A 349 -20.65 -7.21 -6.77
N LYS A 350 -20.14 -6.43 -5.82
CA LYS A 350 -20.93 -5.41 -5.09
C LYS A 350 -21.46 -4.32 -6.02
N ALA A 351 -20.67 -3.91 -7.00
CA ALA A 351 -21.08 -2.94 -8.00
C ALA A 351 -22.21 -3.48 -8.89
N ARG A 352 -22.11 -4.73 -9.35
CA ARG A 352 -23.17 -5.37 -10.15
C ARG A 352 -24.44 -5.69 -9.36
N GLN A 353 -24.32 -5.84 -8.03
CA GLN A 353 -25.49 -5.96 -7.16
C GLN A 353 -26.12 -4.60 -6.76
N GLY A 354 -25.58 -3.49 -7.24
CA GLY A 354 -26.07 -2.14 -6.92
C GLY A 354 -25.65 -1.61 -5.53
N ASN A 355 -24.79 -2.35 -4.81
CA ASN A 355 -24.23 -1.89 -3.53
C ASN A 355 -23.18 -0.78 -3.72
N TYR A 356 -22.49 -0.78 -4.88
CA TYR A 356 -21.61 0.29 -5.33
C TYR A 356 -22.14 0.85 -6.65
N SER A 357 -21.99 2.14 -6.87
CA SER A 357 -22.30 2.74 -8.18
C SER A 357 -21.16 2.48 -9.14
N LEU A 358 -21.44 1.89 -10.30
CA LEU A 358 -20.43 1.54 -11.30
C LEU A 358 -20.31 2.65 -12.37
N PHE A 359 -19.10 3.11 -12.62
CA PHE A 359 -18.72 4.00 -13.71
C PHE A 359 -17.62 3.35 -14.52
N THR A 360 -17.70 3.42 -15.84
CA THR A 360 -16.77 2.71 -16.74
C THR A 360 -16.13 3.67 -17.74
N LEU A 361 -14.81 3.57 -17.91
CA LEU A 361 -14.02 4.25 -18.93
C LEU A 361 -13.46 3.17 -19.86
N ARG A 362 -14.04 3.03 -21.05
CA ARG A 362 -13.73 1.94 -21.99
C ARG A 362 -12.53 2.25 -22.88
N GLY A 363 -12.36 3.53 -23.24
CA GLY A 363 -11.30 3.99 -24.13
C GLY A 363 -10.00 4.33 -23.42
N ARG A 364 -8.84 4.15 -24.08
CA ARG A 364 -7.60 4.81 -23.67
C ARG A 364 -7.66 6.30 -24.00
N TYR A 365 -7.01 7.13 -23.19
CA TYR A 365 -7.05 8.59 -23.32
C TYR A 365 -6.59 9.09 -24.70
N ASN A 366 -5.68 8.40 -25.37
CA ASN A 366 -5.09 8.83 -26.67
C ASN A 366 -5.50 7.93 -27.84
N ASP A 367 -6.61 7.21 -27.79
CA ASP A 367 -7.04 6.23 -28.81
C ASP A 367 -5.98 5.20 -29.23
N MET A 368 -4.99 4.97 -28.34
CA MET A 368 -3.89 4.03 -28.60
C MET A 368 -4.39 2.60 -28.53
N GLN A 369 -4.00 1.81 -29.52
CA GLN A 369 -4.32 0.39 -29.56
C GLN A 369 -3.69 -0.36 -28.37
N LEU A 370 -4.37 -1.43 -27.94
CA LEU A 370 -3.83 -2.35 -26.96
C LEU A 370 -2.59 -3.05 -27.55
N PRO A 371 -1.58 -3.38 -26.72
CA PRO A 371 -0.41 -4.13 -27.17
C PRO A 371 -0.82 -5.46 -27.81
N GLN A 372 -0.11 -5.85 -28.86
CA GLN A 372 -0.23 -7.21 -29.41
C GLN A 372 0.40 -8.20 -28.44
N VAL A 373 -0.35 -9.22 -28.07
CA VAL A 373 0.11 -10.23 -27.12
C VAL A 373 0.24 -11.59 -27.81
N GLU A 374 1.41 -12.20 -27.69
CA GLU A 374 1.66 -13.57 -28.13
C GLU A 374 1.90 -14.47 -26.92
N ILE A 375 1.24 -15.64 -26.90
CA ILE A 375 1.42 -16.65 -25.85
C ILE A 375 2.33 -17.73 -26.40
N VAL A 376 3.43 -18.00 -25.68
CA VAL A 376 4.41 -19.03 -26.07
C VAL A 376 4.25 -20.24 -25.16
N ASP A 377 4.09 -21.41 -25.80
CA ASP A 377 4.02 -22.71 -25.13
C ASP A 377 5.41 -23.24 -24.82
N MET A 378 5.83 -23.13 -23.57
CA MET A 378 7.14 -23.58 -23.08
C MET A 378 7.31 -25.12 -23.17
N LYS A 379 6.22 -25.90 -23.25
CA LYS A 379 6.30 -27.36 -23.52
C LYS A 379 6.81 -27.62 -24.92
N ARG A 380 6.39 -26.80 -25.90
CA ARG A 380 6.90 -26.93 -27.29
C ARG A 380 8.35 -26.51 -27.38
N GLU A 381 8.76 -25.48 -26.66
CA GLU A 381 10.16 -25.07 -26.59
C GLU A 381 11.06 -26.19 -26.06
N LEU A 382 10.67 -26.83 -24.94
CA LEU A 382 11.39 -27.99 -24.39
C LEU A 382 11.49 -29.15 -25.37
N ARG A 383 10.40 -29.47 -26.10
CA ARG A 383 10.41 -30.56 -27.12
C ARG A 383 11.31 -30.26 -28.31
N ARG A 384 11.55 -28.98 -28.60
CA ARG A 384 12.48 -28.52 -29.64
C ARG A 384 13.93 -28.45 -29.17
N GLY A 385 14.19 -28.79 -27.91
CA GLY A 385 15.52 -28.78 -27.33
C GLY A 385 15.90 -27.46 -26.62
N ASN A 386 15.00 -26.46 -26.60
CA ASN A 386 15.22 -25.24 -25.83
C ASN A 386 14.89 -25.50 -24.35
N GLY A 387 15.92 -25.76 -23.55
CA GLY A 387 15.81 -25.96 -22.09
C GLY A 387 15.99 -24.72 -21.27
N THR A 388 16.08 -23.52 -21.87
CA THR A 388 16.29 -22.24 -21.21
C THR A 388 14.96 -21.65 -20.75
N ASP A 389 15.03 -20.63 -19.88
CA ASP A 389 13.85 -19.91 -19.42
C ASP A 389 13.36 -18.85 -20.44
N ILE A 390 14.16 -18.55 -21.46
CA ILE A 390 13.86 -17.61 -22.55
C ILE A 390 13.51 -18.41 -23.81
N SER A 391 12.26 -18.26 -24.29
CA SER A 391 11.81 -18.89 -25.52
C SER A 391 12.52 -18.31 -26.75
N GLU A 392 12.59 -19.10 -27.80
CA GLU A 392 13.16 -18.66 -29.10
C GLU A 392 12.45 -17.39 -29.61
N LYS A 393 11.12 -17.35 -29.52
CA LYS A 393 10.32 -16.20 -29.90
C LYS A 393 10.67 -14.94 -29.10
N LEU A 394 10.80 -15.05 -27.78
CA LEU A 394 11.15 -13.89 -26.93
C LEU A 394 12.58 -13.43 -27.25
N ARG A 395 13.51 -14.35 -27.53
CA ARG A 395 14.86 -14.01 -27.93
C ARG A 395 14.87 -13.20 -29.22
N GLU A 396 14.16 -13.66 -30.27
CA GLU A 396 14.03 -12.95 -31.55
C GLU A 396 13.47 -11.52 -31.37
N GLU A 397 12.41 -11.37 -30.55
CA GLU A 397 11.80 -10.09 -30.31
C GLU A 397 12.74 -9.14 -29.51
N LEU A 398 13.57 -9.68 -28.61
CA LEU A 398 14.60 -8.91 -27.91
C LEU A 398 15.71 -8.45 -28.86
N GLU A 399 16.20 -9.32 -29.75
CA GLU A 399 17.18 -9.01 -30.79
C GLU A 399 16.69 -7.86 -31.69
N ASP A 400 15.45 -7.98 -32.16
CA ASP A 400 14.81 -6.97 -32.99
C ASP A 400 14.67 -5.63 -32.25
N ASN A 401 14.24 -5.67 -30.98
CA ASN A 401 14.09 -4.47 -30.15
C ASN A 401 15.42 -3.77 -29.88
N ILE A 402 16.46 -4.53 -29.56
CA ILE A 402 17.83 -4.00 -29.37
C ILE A 402 18.32 -3.35 -30.66
N SER A 403 18.12 -4.02 -31.82
CA SER A 403 18.55 -3.49 -33.13
C SER A 403 17.87 -2.16 -33.48
N ARG A 404 16.63 -1.94 -33.02
CA ARG A 404 15.86 -0.70 -33.22
C ARG A 404 16.19 0.39 -32.19
N GLY A 405 17.04 0.10 -31.20
CA GLY A 405 17.30 1.03 -30.08
C GLY A 405 16.08 1.25 -29.18
N GLU A 406 15.20 0.27 -29.10
CA GLU A 406 14.01 0.27 -28.25
C GLU A 406 14.27 -0.49 -26.96
N GLN A 407 13.46 -0.21 -25.95
CA GLN A 407 13.63 -0.80 -24.61
C GLN A 407 12.66 -1.92 -24.35
N SER A 408 13.12 -2.92 -23.59
CA SER A 408 12.35 -4.09 -23.20
C SER A 408 12.28 -4.25 -21.70
N ILE A 409 11.13 -4.69 -21.18
CA ILE A 409 10.95 -5.06 -19.77
C ILE A 409 10.64 -6.56 -19.69
N LEU A 410 11.46 -7.29 -18.93
CA LEU A 410 11.21 -8.69 -18.62
C LEU A 410 10.70 -8.83 -17.19
N PHE A 411 9.51 -9.38 -17.09
CA PHE A 411 8.82 -9.54 -15.81
C PHE A 411 8.94 -10.99 -15.32
N ILE A 412 9.31 -11.14 -14.04
CA ILE A 412 9.37 -12.40 -13.34
C ILE A 412 8.55 -12.29 -12.05
N ASN A 413 7.62 -13.20 -11.85
CA ASN A 413 6.86 -13.25 -10.60
C ASN A 413 7.61 -14.05 -9.53
N ARG A 414 8.41 -13.37 -8.68
CA ARG A 414 9.24 -14.03 -7.64
C ARG A 414 8.53 -14.18 -6.28
N ARG A 415 7.27 -13.83 -6.10
CA ARG A 415 6.63 -13.96 -4.79
C ARG A 415 6.36 -15.42 -4.43
N GLY A 416 7.14 -15.91 -3.46
CA GLY A 416 6.96 -17.17 -2.75
C GLY A 416 8.04 -18.21 -3.08
N ALA A 417 8.64 -18.78 -2.03
CA ALA A 417 9.50 -19.97 -2.10
C ALA A 417 8.72 -21.24 -2.50
N ASN A 418 7.51 -21.08 -3.04
CA ASN A 418 6.62 -22.16 -3.43
C ASN A 418 7.10 -22.75 -4.74
N LYS A 419 7.71 -23.91 -4.64
CA LYS A 419 8.11 -24.68 -5.82
C LYS A 419 6.87 -25.37 -6.37
N LEU A 420 6.36 -24.86 -7.48
CA LEU A 420 5.38 -25.57 -8.30
C LEU A 420 6.06 -26.75 -8.96
N ILE A 421 5.42 -27.91 -8.92
CA ILE A 421 5.82 -29.07 -9.73
C ILE A 421 4.85 -29.18 -10.87
N SER A 422 5.38 -29.20 -12.10
CA SER A 422 4.61 -29.42 -13.32
C SER A 422 5.29 -30.47 -14.19
N CYS A 423 4.49 -31.19 -14.92
CA CYS A 423 5.01 -32.13 -15.95
C CYS A 423 5.51 -31.33 -17.15
N GLY A 424 6.76 -31.58 -17.56
CA GLY A 424 7.36 -30.97 -18.74
C GLY A 424 6.69 -31.37 -20.05
N GLU A 425 5.98 -32.53 -20.11
CA GLU A 425 5.36 -33.04 -21.31
C GLU A 425 3.89 -32.67 -21.46
N CYS A 426 3.06 -32.90 -20.42
CA CYS A 426 1.61 -32.67 -20.49
C CYS A 426 1.12 -31.42 -19.74
N GLY A 427 1.99 -30.79 -18.94
CA GLY A 427 1.60 -29.63 -18.13
C GLY A 427 0.79 -29.96 -16.85
N TYR A 428 0.67 -31.25 -16.50
CA TYR A 428 -0.03 -31.66 -15.29
C TYR A 428 0.55 -31.00 -14.07
N THR A 429 -0.35 -30.50 -13.19
CA THR A 429 -0.01 -29.92 -11.87
C THR A 429 -0.82 -30.61 -10.79
N TYR A 430 -0.20 -30.87 -9.66
CA TYR A 430 -0.88 -31.52 -8.53
C TYR A 430 -1.91 -30.60 -7.88
N LYS A 431 -3.17 -31.07 -7.81
CA LYS A 431 -4.26 -30.36 -7.14
C LYS A 431 -4.71 -31.08 -5.87
N CYS A 432 -5.14 -30.32 -4.87
CA CYS A 432 -5.71 -30.88 -3.66
C CYS A 432 -7.09 -31.50 -3.96
N PRO A 433 -7.32 -32.81 -3.63
CA PRO A 433 -8.58 -33.47 -3.91
C PRO A 433 -9.77 -32.92 -3.08
N ARG A 434 -9.48 -32.17 -1.99
CA ARG A 434 -10.49 -31.58 -1.10
C ARG A 434 -10.80 -30.11 -1.39
N CYS A 435 -9.81 -29.36 -1.90
CA CYS A 435 -9.90 -27.90 -2.04
C CYS A 435 -9.73 -27.44 -3.51
N SER A 436 -9.38 -28.33 -4.42
CA SER A 436 -9.11 -28.05 -5.85
C SER A 436 -8.02 -27.00 -6.13
N VAL A 437 -7.31 -26.52 -5.10
CA VAL A 437 -6.15 -25.61 -5.23
C VAL A 437 -4.90 -26.43 -5.51
N SER A 438 -3.89 -25.83 -6.16
CA SER A 438 -2.61 -26.48 -6.42
C SER A 438 -1.88 -26.81 -5.13
N LEU A 439 -1.21 -27.96 -5.09
CA LEU A 439 -0.35 -28.37 -4.00
C LEU A 439 1.02 -27.71 -4.12
N THR A 440 1.57 -27.29 -3.00
CA THR A 440 2.90 -26.71 -2.91
C THR A 440 3.93 -27.77 -2.55
N TYR A 441 5.05 -27.83 -3.28
CA TYR A 441 6.14 -28.74 -2.98
C TYR A 441 7.05 -28.17 -1.88
N HIS A 442 7.31 -28.99 -0.86
CA HIS A 442 8.22 -28.70 0.24
C HIS A 442 9.48 -29.57 0.10
N SER A 443 10.60 -28.94 -0.24
CA SER A 443 11.87 -29.65 -0.48
C SER A 443 12.44 -30.29 0.80
N ALA A 444 12.15 -29.75 1.99
CA ALA A 444 12.64 -30.28 3.27
C ALA A 444 12.14 -31.69 3.57
N ASN A 445 10.94 -32.03 3.14
CA ASN A 445 10.31 -33.35 3.38
C ASN A 445 9.86 -34.06 2.11
N ARG A 446 10.17 -33.51 0.92
CA ARG A 446 9.79 -34.03 -0.40
C ARG A 446 8.27 -34.29 -0.56
N ARG A 447 7.42 -33.49 0.09
CA ARG A 447 5.95 -33.62 0.08
C ARG A 447 5.30 -32.47 -0.66
N LEU A 448 4.19 -32.81 -1.32
CA LEU A 448 3.22 -31.86 -1.86
C LEU A 448 2.16 -31.60 -0.78
N MET A 449 1.86 -30.35 -0.46
CA MET A 449 0.96 -29.98 0.65
C MET A 449 -0.07 -28.94 0.24
N CYS A 450 -1.28 -29.09 0.75
CA CYS A 450 -2.33 -28.09 0.67
C CYS A 450 -2.31 -27.16 1.87
N HIS A 451 -2.14 -25.87 1.66
CA HIS A 451 -2.11 -24.86 2.73
C HIS A 451 -3.51 -24.43 3.23
N TYR A 452 -4.59 -25.00 2.68
CA TYR A 452 -5.95 -24.78 3.15
C TYR A 452 -6.40 -25.85 4.15
N CYS A 453 -6.27 -27.11 3.79
CA CYS A 453 -6.81 -28.20 4.61
C CYS A 453 -5.72 -29.08 5.24
N GLY A 454 -4.45 -28.86 4.96
CA GLY A 454 -3.35 -29.68 5.46
C GLY A 454 -3.19 -31.02 4.75
N TYR A 455 -3.96 -31.31 3.68
CA TYR A 455 -3.74 -32.52 2.88
C TYR A 455 -2.31 -32.56 2.38
N SER A 456 -1.66 -33.75 2.44
CA SER A 456 -0.31 -33.90 1.93
C SER A 456 -0.13 -35.29 1.31
N GLN A 457 0.67 -35.34 0.24
CA GLN A 457 1.11 -36.57 -0.42
C GLN A 457 2.60 -36.49 -0.75
N TRP A 458 3.20 -37.63 -1.07
CA TRP A 458 4.57 -37.68 -1.58
C TRP A 458 4.60 -37.18 -3.04
N LEU A 459 5.71 -36.63 -3.47
CA LEU A 459 5.95 -36.37 -4.90
C LEU A 459 6.25 -37.70 -5.57
N ASP A 460 5.55 -37.96 -6.67
CA ASP A 460 5.80 -39.12 -7.52
C ASP A 460 7.12 -38.96 -8.28
N ASP A 461 7.74 -40.05 -8.69
CA ASP A 461 8.99 -40.01 -9.48
C ASP A 461 8.77 -39.61 -10.95
N SER A 462 7.55 -39.76 -11.43
CA SER A 462 7.11 -39.38 -12.80
C SER A 462 5.68 -38.86 -12.77
N CYS A 463 5.26 -38.23 -13.86
CA CYS A 463 3.92 -37.66 -13.99
C CYS A 463 2.84 -38.77 -13.90
N PRO A 464 1.82 -38.66 -13.02
CA PRO A 464 0.78 -39.67 -12.91
C PRO A 464 -0.15 -39.73 -14.14
N GLU A 465 -0.19 -38.67 -14.97
CA GLU A 465 -1.06 -38.63 -16.16
C GLU A 465 -0.38 -39.21 -17.42
N CYS A 466 0.91 -38.91 -17.64
CA CYS A 466 1.57 -39.28 -18.88
C CYS A 466 2.91 -40.01 -18.70
N GLY A 467 3.40 -40.21 -17.48
CA GLY A 467 4.70 -40.80 -17.17
C GLY A 467 5.91 -39.89 -17.44
N GLY A 468 5.70 -38.66 -17.91
CA GLY A 468 6.76 -37.73 -18.26
C GLY A 468 7.50 -37.16 -17.04
N GLU A 469 8.59 -36.43 -17.29
CA GLU A 469 9.45 -35.86 -16.28
C GLU A 469 8.75 -34.71 -15.51
N LEU A 470 8.81 -34.75 -14.17
CA LEU A 470 8.32 -33.69 -13.30
C LEU A 470 9.41 -32.64 -13.08
N LYS A 471 9.10 -31.39 -13.37
CA LYS A 471 10.04 -30.26 -13.27
C LYS A 471 9.60 -29.24 -12.23
N HIS A 472 10.59 -28.61 -11.61
CA HIS A 472 10.37 -27.42 -10.78
C HIS A 472 10.18 -26.22 -11.69
N VAL A 473 9.03 -25.56 -11.60
CA VAL A 473 8.75 -24.34 -12.37
C VAL A 473 9.14 -23.11 -11.55
N GLY A 474 10.02 -22.28 -12.12
CA GLY A 474 10.34 -20.96 -11.59
C GLY A 474 11.82 -20.58 -11.68
N ALA A 475 12.11 -19.59 -12.50
CA ALA A 475 13.40 -18.92 -12.58
C ALA A 475 13.51 -17.75 -11.54
N GLY A 476 14.72 -17.51 -11.03
CA GLY A 476 15.02 -16.30 -10.26
C GLY A 476 15.52 -15.16 -11.17
N THR A 477 15.33 -13.91 -10.77
CA THR A 477 15.82 -12.73 -11.52
C THR A 477 17.30 -12.79 -11.86
N GLN A 478 18.12 -13.35 -10.95
CA GLN A 478 19.56 -13.50 -11.15
C GLN A 478 19.88 -14.54 -12.25
N MET A 479 19.11 -15.62 -12.33
CA MET A 479 19.31 -16.65 -13.36
C MET A 479 18.97 -16.09 -14.73
N ILE A 480 17.87 -15.37 -14.87
CA ILE A 480 17.49 -14.69 -16.12
C ILE A 480 18.50 -13.61 -16.53
N GLU A 481 19.02 -12.85 -15.57
CA GLU A 481 20.08 -11.85 -15.84
C GLU A 481 21.33 -12.54 -16.42
N THR A 482 21.74 -13.70 -15.86
CA THR A 482 22.89 -14.47 -16.34
C THR A 482 22.63 -14.99 -17.74
N GLU A 483 21.47 -15.59 -17.99
CA GLU A 483 21.08 -16.11 -19.30
C GLU A 483 21.04 -15.00 -20.38
N LEU A 484 20.51 -13.82 -20.05
CA LEU A 484 20.51 -12.68 -20.96
C LEU A 484 21.91 -12.19 -21.30
N LYS A 485 22.84 -12.17 -20.33
CA LYS A 485 24.24 -11.81 -20.59
C LYS A 485 24.98 -12.81 -21.45
N GLU A 486 24.60 -14.08 -21.38
CA GLU A 486 25.11 -15.12 -22.28
C GLU A 486 24.55 -15.00 -23.70
N LEU A 487 23.25 -14.68 -23.82
CA LEU A 487 22.58 -14.47 -25.11
C LEU A 487 22.99 -13.15 -25.79
N PHE A 488 23.19 -12.11 -25.03
CA PHE A 488 23.48 -10.74 -25.50
C PHE A 488 24.69 -10.14 -24.77
N PRO A 489 25.93 -10.61 -25.05
CA PRO A 489 27.13 -10.19 -24.29
C PRO A 489 27.43 -8.69 -24.34
N ASP A 490 27.08 -8.04 -25.45
CA ASP A 490 27.34 -6.60 -25.67
C ASP A 490 26.18 -5.69 -25.21
N THR A 491 25.14 -6.27 -24.59
CA THR A 491 23.94 -5.54 -24.18
C THR A 491 23.87 -5.35 -22.68
N GLU A 492 23.71 -4.11 -22.24
CA GLU A 492 23.51 -3.84 -20.82
C GLU A 492 22.14 -4.27 -20.34
N VAL A 493 22.11 -4.98 -19.21
CA VAL A 493 20.90 -5.47 -18.55
C VAL A 493 20.83 -4.90 -17.15
N ILE A 494 19.75 -4.20 -16.81
CA ILE A 494 19.47 -3.75 -15.44
C ILE A 494 18.55 -4.75 -14.73
N ARG A 495 18.96 -5.19 -13.52
CA ARG A 495 18.12 -5.98 -12.65
C ARG A 495 17.50 -5.14 -11.52
N LEU A 496 16.20 -5.30 -11.35
CA LEU A 496 15.41 -4.60 -10.33
C LEU A 496 14.66 -5.61 -9.45
N ASP A 497 15.23 -5.89 -8.29
CA ASP A 497 14.59 -6.71 -7.27
C ASP A 497 14.86 -6.18 -5.84
N THR A 498 14.14 -6.73 -4.86
CA THR A 498 14.27 -6.30 -3.46
C THR A 498 15.65 -6.58 -2.85
N ASP A 499 16.44 -7.47 -3.45
CA ASP A 499 17.76 -7.86 -2.92
C ASP A 499 18.86 -6.91 -3.45
N THR A 500 18.63 -6.25 -4.58
CA THR A 500 19.60 -5.32 -5.20
C THR A 500 19.54 -3.91 -4.61
N VAL A 501 18.51 -3.60 -3.83
CA VAL A 501 18.23 -2.24 -3.38
C VAL A 501 18.18 -2.17 -1.86
N THR A 502 19.30 -1.79 -1.25
CA THR A 502 19.44 -1.68 0.21
C THR A 502 19.31 -0.25 0.77
N ALA A 503 19.30 0.79 -0.09
CA ALA A 503 19.22 2.20 0.33
C ALA A 503 17.95 2.88 -0.20
N ALA A 504 17.37 3.77 0.62
CA ALA A 504 16.28 4.65 0.20
C ALA A 504 16.73 5.51 -1.00
N GLY A 505 15.93 5.55 -2.08
CA GLY A 505 16.24 6.28 -3.32
C GLY A 505 16.97 5.48 -4.41
N SER A 506 17.44 4.26 -4.15
CA SER A 506 18.20 3.49 -5.15
C SER A 506 17.32 2.92 -6.27
N HIS A 507 16.01 2.69 -6.04
CA HIS A 507 15.08 2.29 -7.10
C HIS A 507 14.87 3.41 -8.12
N GLU A 508 14.66 4.63 -7.64
CA GLU A 508 14.47 5.81 -8.50
C GLU A 508 15.69 6.06 -9.38
N ALA A 509 16.89 5.97 -8.80
CA ALA A 509 18.12 6.11 -9.53
C ALA A 509 18.27 5.06 -10.65
N LEU A 510 17.87 3.79 -10.41
CA LEU A 510 17.90 2.74 -11.43
C LEU A 510 16.86 3.00 -12.55
N PHE A 511 15.68 3.51 -12.19
CA PHE A 511 14.68 3.89 -13.18
C PHE A 511 15.10 5.10 -14.02
N GLU A 512 15.73 6.09 -13.39
CA GLU A 512 16.28 7.24 -14.10
C GLU A 512 17.41 6.81 -15.04
N ARG A 513 18.31 5.93 -14.60
CA ARG A 513 19.33 5.34 -15.46
C ARG A 513 18.70 4.62 -16.66
N PHE A 514 17.74 3.73 -16.43
CA PHE A 514 17.06 3.01 -17.51
C PHE A 514 16.45 3.96 -18.54
N ARG A 515 15.80 5.04 -18.06
CA ARG A 515 15.19 6.05 -18.93
C ARG A 515 16.21 6.90 -19.68
N ASN A 516 17.19 7.46 -18.95
CA ASN A 516 18.10 8.49 -19.50
C ASN A 516 19.22 7.88 -20.32
N GLU A 517 19.79 6.76 -19.91
CA GLU A 517 20.85 6.05 -20.60
C GLU A 517 20.30 5.10 -21.68
N LYS A 518 18.96 4.98 -21.80
CA LYS A 518 18.25 4.12 -22.77
C LYS A 518 18.74 2.67 -22.74
N ILE A 519 18.96 2.12 -21.55
CA ILE A 519 19.44 0.76 -21.39
C ILE A 519 18.44 -0.21 -22.03
N PRO A 520 18.88 -1.17 -22.89
CA PRO A 520 17.97 -1.95 -23.71
C PRO A 520 17.03 -2.88 -22.94
N ILE A 521 17.53 -3.52 -21.86
CA ILE A 521 16.77 -4.55 -21.15
C ILE A 521 16.70 -4.25 -19.64
N MET A 522 15.50 -4.26 -19.09
CA MET A 522 15.26 -4.28 -17.64
C MET A 522 14.61 -5.61 -17.25
N VAL A 523 15.20 -6.29 -16.26
CA VAL A 523 14.62 -7.50 -15.65
C VAL A 523 14.15 -7.18 -14.24
N GLY A 524 12.91 -7.54 -13.89
CA GLY A 524 12.45 -7.28 -12.55
C GLY A 524 11.18 -8.00 -12.14
N THR A 525 10.85 -7.82 -10.87
CA THR A 525 9.62 -8.37 -10.27
C THR A 525 8.48 -7.34 -10.33
N GLN A 526 7.48 -7.45 -9.48
CA GLN A 526 6.30 -6.54 -9.46
C GLN A 526 6.63 -5.04 -9.43
N MET A 527 7.86 -4.66 -9.11
CA MET A 527 8.28 -3.26 -9.07
C MET A 527 8.32 -2.63 -10.47
N VAL A 528 8.62 -3.42 -11.52
CA VAL A 528 8.64 -2.93 -12.92
C VAL A 528 7.23 -2.75 -13.51
N THR A 529 6.20 -3.27 -12.85
CA THR A 529 4.82 -3.26 -13.36
C THR A 529 4.03 -2.02 -12.98
N LYS A 530 4.52 -1.17 -12.05
CA LYS A 530 3.71 -0.13 -11.42
C LYS A 530 4.35 1.27 -11.47
N GLY A 531 3.50 2.28 -11.62
CA GLY A 531 3.83 3.70 -11.37
C GLY A 531 4.68 4.43 -12.40
N LEU A 532 5.31 3.74 -13.35
CA LEU A 532 6.27 4.35 -14.27
C LEU A 532 5.77 4.37 -15.71
N ASN A 533 6.03 5.46 -16.38
CA ASN A 533 5.78 5.62 -17.80
C ASN A 533 7.12 5.66 -18.55
N PHE A 534 7.39 4.65 -19.37
CA PHE A 534 8.55 4.57 -20.22
C PHE A 534 8.08 4.63 -21.68
N GLU A 535 8.30 5.75 -22.34
CA GLU A 535 7.83 5.97 -23.71
C GLU A 535 8.52 5.10 -24.75
N ASN A 536 9.78 4.68 -24.47
CA ASN A 536 10.58 3.86 -25.38
C ASN A 536 10.46 2.35 -25.14
N VAL A 537 9.63 1.93 -24.15
CA VAL A 537 9.36 0.50 -23.91
C VAL A 537 8.29 0.00 -24.88
N THR A 538 8.70 -0.78 -25.85
CA THR A 538 7.85 -1.34 -26.89
C THR A 538 7.65 -2.85 -26.76
N LEU A 539 8.51 -3.55 -25.99
CA LEU A 539 8.42 -4.97 -25.72
C LEU A 539 8.33 -5.28 -24.23
N VAL A 540 7.41 -6.16 -23.88
CA VAL A 540 7.30 -6.72 -22.52
C VAL A 540 7.31 -8.24 -22.60
N GLY A 541 8.21 -8.89 -21.86
CA GLY A 541 8.27 -10.35 -21.72
C GLY A 541 7.84 -10.79 -20.33
N VAL A 542 6.88 -11.71 -20.24
CA VAL A 542 6.53 -12.43 -19.00
C VAL A 542 7.20 -13.77 -19.03
N ILE A 543 8.19 -13.99 -18.17
CA ILE A 543 9.04 -15.20 -18.20
C ILE A 543 8.28 -16.45 -17.74
N SER A 544 7.41 -16.33 -16.74
CA SER A 544 6.57 -17.44 -16.27
C SER A 544 5.26 -16.91 -15.71
N ALA A 545 4.16 -17.15 -16.43
CA ALA A 545 2.81 -16.83 -15.94
C ALA A 545 2.31 -17.85 -14.91
N ASP A 546 2.84 -19.09 -14.96
CA ASP A 546 2.36 -20.22 -14.16
C ASP A 546 2.58 -20.06 -12.65
N GLN A 547 3.66 -19.39 -12.23
CA GLN A 547 3.98 -19.23 -10.81
C GLN A 547 2.88 -18.54 -10.01
N SER A 548 2.26 -17.51 -10.57
CA SER A 548 1.15 -16.80 -9.92
C SER A 548 -0.15 -17.58 -10.00
N LEU A 549 -0.38 -18.23 -11.13
CA LEU A 549 -1.60 -19.00 -11.40
C LEU A 549 -1.77 -20.17 -10.43
N TYR A 550 -0.68 -20.81 -10.08
CA TYR A 550 -0.68 -21.99 -9.20
C TYR A 550 -0.21 -21.70 -7.78
N ALA A 551 -0.39 -20.49 -7.30
CA ALA A 551 0.05 -20.04 -5.95
C ALA A 551 -0.71 -20.70 -4.79
N GLY A 552 -1.62 -21.65 -5.00
CA GLY A 552 -2.35 -22.36 -3.94
C GLY A 552 -3.33 -21.47 -3.18
N SER A 553 -3.87 -20.41 -3.79
CA SER A 553 -4.88 -19.51 -3.24
C SER A 553 -6.10 -19.46 -4.15
N PHE A 554 -7.31 -19.29 -3.59
CA PHE A 554 -8.51 -19.07 -4.40
C PHE A 554 -8.45 -17.75 -5.20
N ARG A 555 -7.57 -16.82 -4.81
CA ARG A 555 -7.32 -15.54 -5.52
C ARG A 555 -6.22 -15.65 -6.58
N ALA A 556 -5.65 -16.84 -6.81
CA ALA A 556 -4.52 -16.97 -7.73
C ALA A 556 -4.86 -16.55 -9.16
N GLY A 557 -6.04 -16.90 -9.67
CA GLY A 557 -6.53 -16.47 -10.98
C GLY A 557 -6.67 -14.96 -11.06
N GLU A 558 -7.34 -14.33 -10.11
CA GLU A 558 -7.53 -12.88 -10.04
C GLU A 558 -6.20 -12.11 -9.99
N ARG A 559 -5.27 -12.58 -9.15
CA ARG A 559 -3.92 -11.98 -9.05
C ARG A 559 -3.15 -12.10 -10.37
N THR A 560 -3.23 -13.27 -10.99
CA THR A 560 -2.55 -13.54 -12.28
C THR A 560 -3.12 -12.66 -13.38
N PHE A 561 -4.44 -12.60 -13.50
CA PHE A 561 -5.10 -11.74 -14.46
C PHE A 561 -4.69 -10.27 -14.28
N SER A 562 -4.81 -9.75 -13.06
CA SER A 562 -4.45 -8.36 -12.74
C SER A 562 -2.99 -8.07 -13.07
N LEU A 563 -2.09 -8.96 -12.67
CA LEU A 563 -0.67 -8.82 -12.88
C LEU A 563 -0.32 -8.83 -14.38
N LEU A 564 -0.79 -9.81 -15.15
CA LEU A 564 -0.53 -9.91 -16.59
C LEU A 564 -1.08 -8.68 -17.33
N THR A 565 -2.30 -8.24 -17.01
CA THR A 565 -2.91 -7.05 -17.62
C THR A 565 -2.10 -5.79 -17.32
N GLN A 566 -1.61 -5.62 -16.09
CA GLN A 566 -0.77 -4.49 -15.71
C GLN A 566 0.58 -4.50 -16.43
N VAL A 567 1.22 -5.67 -16.52
CA VAL A 567 2.53 -5.86 -17.17
C VAL A 567 2.41 -5.60 -18.67
N VAL A 568 1.47 -6.25 -19.34
CA VAL A 568 1.19 -6.05 -20.77
C VAL A 568 0.89 -4.59 -21.07
N GLY A 569 0.10 -3.93 -20.22
CA GLY A 569 -0.23 -2.52 -20.34
C GLY A 569 0.94 -1.54 -20.19
N ARG A 570 2.18 -2.01 -19.92
CA ARG A 570 3.40 -1.17 -19.90
C ARG A 570 4.00 -0.93 -21.27
N SER A 571 3.82 -1.84 -22.24
CA SER A 571 4.30 -1.63 -23.58
C SER A 571 3.40 -0.66 -24.38
N GLY A 572 4.01 0.10 -25.31
CA GLY A 572 3.28 0.97 -26.22
C GLY A 572 2.61 2.15 -25.57
N ARG A 573 3.27 2.82 -24.61
CA ARG A 573 2.78 4.08 -24.00
C ARG A 573 3.29 5.33 -24.70
N GLY A 574 4.27 5.19 -25.58
CA GLY A 574 4.76 6.23 -26.47
C GLY A 574 3.98 6.24 -27.80
N SER A 575 4.61 6.77 -28.84
CA SER A 575 4.02 6.82 -30.20
C SER A 575 4.08 5.49 -30.97
N LYS A 576 4.80 4.48 -30.44
CA LYS A 576 5.03 3.20 -31.10
C LYS A 576 4.07 2.13 -30.56
N PRO A 577 3.62 1.17 -31.40
CA PRO A 577 2.78 0.06 -30.93
C PRO A 577 3.55 -0.84 -29.95
N GLY A 578 2.86 -1.30 -28.91
CA GLY A 578 3.42 -2.21 -27.92
C GLY A 578 3.26 -3.66 -28.31
N ARG A 579 4.23 -4.48 -27.90
CA ARG A 579 4.21 -5.96 -28.03
C ARG A 579 4.40 -6.59 -26.66
N ALA A 580 3.81 -7.76 -26.45
CA ALA A 580 4.02 -8.53 -25.23
C ALA A 580 4.12 -10.03 -25.54
N ILE A 581 5.06 -10.70 -24.90
CA ILE A 581 5.24 -12.15 -24.96
C ILE A 581 4.94 -12.74 -23.59
N ILE A 582 3.99 -13.66 -23.52
CA ILE A 582 3.65 -14.39 -22.29
C ILE A 582 4.10 -15.82 -22.43
N GLN A 583 5.12 -16.22 -21.68
CA GLN A 583 5.61 -17.59 -21.63
C GLN A 583 4.89 -18.39 -20.55
N THR A 584 4.39 -19.57 -20.90
CA THR A 584 3.63 -20.44 -20.00
C THR A 584 3.72 -21.91 -20.39
N PHE A 585 3.59 -22.80 -19.41
CA PHE A 585 3.41 -24.24 -19.63
C PHE A 585 1.94 -24.63 -19.83
N THR A 586 1.00 -23.69 -19.68
CA THR A 586 -0.43 -23.92 -19.82
C THR A 586 -1.10 -22.87 -20.71
N PRO A 587 -0.72 -22.81 -22.02
CA PRO A 587 -1.21 -21.78 -22.94
C PRO A 587 -2.74 -21.81 -23.16
N GLU A 588 -3.37 -22.93 -22.88
CA GLU A 588 -4.83 -23.14 -22.94
C GLU A 588 -5.59 -22.62 -21.71
N ASN A 589 -4.89 -22.14 -20.68
CA ASN A 589 -5.54 -21.66 -19.45
C ASN A 589 -6.36 -20.39 -19.71
N GLU A 590 -7.65 -20.42 -19.34
CA GLU A 590 -8.60 -19.33 -19.59
C GLU A 590 -8.15 -18.00 -19.01
N THR A 591 -7.61 -17.97 -17.78
CA THR A 591 -7.12 -16.74 -17.14
C THR A 591 -6.00 -16.09 -17.97
N ILE A 592 -5.07 -16.89 -18.53
CA ILE A 592 -3.98 -16.39 -19.38
C ILE A 592 -4.54 -15.86 -20.70
N LEU A 593 -5.46 -16.59 -21.32
CA LEU A 593 -6.12 -16.20 -22.57
C LEU A 593 -6.92 -14.90 -22.40
N GLN A 594 -7.66 -14.75 -21.30
CA GLN A 594 -8.41 -13.55 -20.99
C GLN A 594 -7.49 -12.35 -20.69
N ALA A 595 -6.41 -12.56 -19.93
CA ALA A 595 -5.41 -11.54 -19.65
C ALA A 595 -4.67 -11.09 -20.92
N SER A 596 -4.39 -11.97 -21.86
CA SER A 596 -3.76 -11.62 -23.13
C SER A 596 -4.63 -10.71 -23.99
N ARG A 597 -5.94 -10.84 -23.90
CA ARG A 597 -6.94 -9.97 -24.55
C ARG A 597 -7.29 -8.75 -23.71
N GLN A 598 -6.81 -8.68 -22.45
CA GLN A 598 -7.17 -7.68 -21.45
C GLN A 598 -8.69 -7.60 -21.21
N ASP A 599 -9.38 -8.73 -21.35
CA ASP A 599 -10.83 -8.85 -21.24
C ASP A 599 -11.22 -9.15 -19.78
N TYR A 600 -11.37 -8.08 -18.98
CA TYR A 600 -11.78 -8.20 -17.59
C TYR A 600 -13.23 -8.71 -17.45
N GLU A 601 -14.11 -8.37 -18.36
CA GLU A 601 -15.52 -8.77 -18.26
C GLU A 601 -15.68 -10.29 -18.41
N ASP A 602 -15.03 -10.90 -19.40
CA ASP A 602 -15.01 -12.35 -19.60
C ASP A 602 -14.33 -13.08 -18.42
N PHE A 603 -13.22 -12.51 -17.93
CA PHE A 603 -12.54 -13.02 -16.73
C PHE A 603 -13.45 -12.99 -15.51
N TYR A 604 -14.14 -11.86 -15.27
CA TYR A 604 -15.04 -11.73 -14.11
C TYR A 604 -16.17 -12.77 -14.17
N GLU A 605 -16.79 -12.98 -15.32
CA GLU A 605 -17.90 -13.92 -15.46
C GLU A 605 -17.47 -15.37 -15.16
N SER A 606 -16.31 -15.79 -15.62
CA SER A 606 -15.78 -17.14 -15.32
C SER A 606 -15.35 -17.28 -13.86
N GLU A 607 -14.64 -16.28 -13.34
CA GLU A 607 -14.13 -16.30 -11.95
C GLU A 607 -15.27 -16.26 -10.91
N ILE A 608 -16.31 -15.46 -11.11
CA ILE A 608 -17.43 -15.36 -10.17
C ILE A 608 -18.23 -16.66 -10.09
N GLN A 609 -18.37 -17.39 -11.21
CA GLN A 609 -18.99 -18.71 -11.22
C GLN A 609 -18.16 -19.72 -10.44
N LEU A 610 -16.84 -19.74 -10.64
CA LEU A 610 -15.92 -20.58 -9.90
C LEU A 610 -16.02 -20.35 -8.40
N ARG A 611 -16.00 -19.08 -7.98
CA ARG A 611 -16.15 -18.71 -6.55
C ARG A 611 -17.48 -19.11 -5.95
N ARG A 612 -18.56 -19.06 -6.73
CA ARG A 612 -19.88 -19.54 -6.30
C ARG A 612 -19.87 -21.04 -6.06
N LEU A 613 -19.26 -21.81 -6.96
CA LEU A 613 -19.13 -23.27 -6.82
C LEU A 613 -18.28 -23.65 -5.61
N GLN A 614 -17.19 -22.92 -5.39
CA GLN A 614 -16.27 -23.16 -4.28
C GLN A 614 -16.73 -22.56 -2.95
N ASN A 615 -17.82 -21.80 -2.94
CA ASN A 615 -18.32 -21.06 -1.78
C ASN A 615 -17.23 -20.16 -1.13
N THR A 616 -16.46 -19.47 -1.97
CA THR A 616 -15.43 -18.51 -1.54
C THR A 616 -15.92 -17.06 -1.66
N PRO A 617 -15.28 -16.04 -1.06
CA PRO A 617 -15.70 -14.65 -1.21
C PRO A 617 -15.91 -14.23 -2.69
N PRO A 618 -17.04 -13.57 -3.02
CA PRO A 618 -17.99 -12.84 -2.15
C PRO A 618 -19.15 -13.66 -1.57
N PHE A 619 -19.24 -14.95 -1.82
CA PHE A 619 -20.36 -15.81 -1.37
C PHE A 619 -20.21 -16.30 0.08
N SER A 620 -19.02 -16.18 0.64
CA SER A 620 -18.71 -16.45 2.05
C SER A 620 -17.77 -15.37 2.61
N GLU A 621 -17.74 -15.27 3.94
CA GLU A 621 -16.70 -14.56 4.68
C GLU A 621 -15.60 -15.56 5.09
N MET A 622 -14.39 -15.06 5.32
CA MET A 622 -13.25 -15.86 5.76
C MET A 622 -12.58 -15.23 6.98
N LEU A 623 -12.36 -16.05 8.01
CA LEU A 623 -11.53 -15.72 9.17
C LEU A 623 -10.39 -16.73 9.27
N THR A 624 -9.24 -16.31 9.77
CA THR A 624 -8.16 -17.23 10.10
C THR A 624 -7.67 -17.03 11.52
N VAL A 625 -7.22 -18.12 12.15
CA VAL A 625 -6.45 -18.08 13.40
C VAL A 625 -5.09 -18.71 13.09
N THR A 626 -4.04 -17.95 13.29
CA THR A 626 -2.65 -18.37 13.01
C THR A 626 -1.89 -18.48 14.32
N ALA A 627 -1.16 -19.59 14.50
CA ALA A 627 -0.20 -19.77 15.56
C ALA A 627 1.23 -19.74 15.01
N SER A 628 2.16 -19.13 15.76
CA SER A 628 3.57 -19.01 15.38
C SER A 628 4.49 -19.17 16.58
N GLY A 629 5.53 -20.00 16.47
CA GLY A 629 6.47 -20.29 17.56
C GLY A 629 7.73 -21.00 17.08
N LEU A 630 8.70 -21.14 17.98
CA LEU A 630 9.96 -21.82 17.68
C LEU A 630 9.83 -23.34 17.66
N ASN A 631 8.88 -23.88 18.43
CA ASN A 631 8.61 -25.32 18.51
C ASN A 631 7.38 -25.66 17.65
N GLU A 632 7.60 -26.45 16.60
CA GLU A 632 6.56 -26.82 15.64
C GLU A 632 5.41 -27.60 16.30
N ALA A 633 5.72 -28.54 17.21
CA ALA A 633 4.72 -29.35 17.91
C ALA A 633 3.78 -28.47 18.78
N HIS A 634 4.33 -27.49 19.51
CA HIS A 634 3.52 -26.56 20.31
C HIS A 634 2.64 -25.67 19.43
N VAL A 635 3.17 -25.17 18.29
CA VAL A 635 2.40 -24.39 17.32
C VAL A 635 1.24 -25.19 16.75
N PHE A 636 1.50 -26.44 16.36
CA PHE A 636 0.45 -27.34 15.86
C PHE A 636 -0.60 -27.65 16.94
N GLN A 637 -0.19 -27.91 18.18
CA GLN A 637 -1.08 -28.16 19.31
C GLN A 637 -1.98 -26.94 19.61
N ALA A 638 -1.44 -25.72 19.56
CA ALA A 638 -2.21 -24.50 19.74
C ALA A 638 -3.27 -24.35 18.65
N CYS A 639 -2.92 -24.57 17.37
CA CYS A 639 -3.88 -24.57 16.27
C CYS A 639 -4.94 -25.68 16.42
N ARG A 640 -4.55 -26.88 16.82
CA ARG A 640 -5.47 -28.00 17.05
C ARG A 640 -6.45 -27.67 18.17
N TYR A 641 -5.96 -27.08 19.26
CA TYR A 641 -6.82 -26.63 20.36
C TYR A 641 -7.88 -25.65 19.88
N VAL A 642 -7.48 -24.62 19.12
CA VAL A 642 -8.43 -23.67 18.52
C VAL A 642 -9.42 -24.37 17.61
N ARG A 643 -8.95 -25.30 16.77
CA ARG A 643 -9.80 -26.09 15.88
C ARG A 643 -10.85 -26.88 16.65
N ASP A 644 -10.43 -27.67 17.66
CA ASP A 644 -11.32 -28.53 18.44
C ASP A 644 -12.40 -27.71 19.19
N ARG A 645 -12.01 -26.52 19.70
CA ARG A 645 -12.94 -25.57 20.34
C ARG A 645 -13.97 -25.02 19.36
N LEU A 646 -13.53 -24.63 18.15
CA LEU A 646 -14.41 -24.12 17.09
C LEU A 646 -15.37 -25.22 16.59
N ASP A 647 -14.89 -26.44 16.37
CA ASP A 647 -15.74 -27.56 15.94
C ASP A 647 -16.82 -27.87 16.95
N ASN A 648 -16.53 -27.77 18.26
CA ASN A 648 -17.53 -27.93 19.32
C ASN A 648 -18.60 -26.83 19.33
N ILE A 649 -18.25 -25.60 18.91
CA ILE A 649 -19.18 -24.47 18.90
C ILE A 649 -20.00 -24.45 17.60
N ILE A 650 -19.33 -24.63 16.46
CA ILE A 650 -19.92 -24.50 15.10
C ILE A 650 -20.59 -25.80 14.67
N GLY A 651 -20.09 -26.97 15.11
CA GLY A 651 -20.51 -28.29 14.62
C GLY A 651 -21.97 -28.65 14.85
N ARG A 652 -22.71 -27.88 15.66
CA ARG A 652 -24.14 -28.07 15.90
C ARG A 652 -25.06 -27.32 14.96
N ASP A 653 -24.58 -26.20 14.36
CA ASP A 653 -25.40 -25.30 13.56
C ASP A 653 -25.10 -25.34 12.05
N GLY A 654 -23.98 -25.93 11.62
CA GLY A 654 -23.58 -25.98 10.20
C GLY A 654 -23.35 -24.59 9.55
N SER A 655 -23.26 -23.52 10.37
CA SER A 655 -23.19 -22.13 9.90
C SER A 655 -21.83 -21.75 9.28
N ALA A 656 -20.80 -22.52 9.61
CA ALA A 656 -19.44 -22.31 9.09
C ALA A 656 -18.69 -23.65 8.96
N VAL A 657 -17.66 -23.65 8.12
CA VAL A 657 -16.72 -24.76 7.90
C VAL A 657 -15.37 -24.37 8.47
N VAL A 658 -14.76 -25.26 9.24
CA VAL A 658 -13.41 -25.07 9.80
C VAL A 658 -12.43 -26.00 9.09
N LEU A 659 -11.37 -25.44 8.52
CA LEU A 659 -10.30 -26.16 7.83
C LEU A 659 -8.97 -26.04 8.59
N GLY A 660 -8.11 -27.02 8.42
CA GLY A 660 -6.81 -27.07 9.09
C GLY A 660 -6.83 -27.92 10.37
N PRO A 661 -5.81 -27.86 11.24
CA PRO A 661 -4.60 -27.04 11.10
C PRO A 661 -3.80 -27.34 9.84
N ALA A 662 -3.38 -26.29 9.14
CA ALA A 662 -2.53 -26.40 7.96
C ALA A 662 -1.31 -25.46 8.07
N PRO A 663 -0.15 -25.87 7.60
CA PRO A 663 1.01 -24.98 7.55
C PRO A 663 0.76 -23.83 6.56
N LEU A 664 1.31 -22.65 6.81
CA LEU A 664 1.31 -21.56 5.84
C LEU A 664 2.21 -21.91 4.65
N ALA A 665 2.03 -21.21 3.52
CA ALA A 665 2.82 -21.39 2.30
C ALA A 665 4.34 -21.31 2.58
N VAL A 666 4.77 -20.38 3.41
CA VAL A 666 6.12 -20.36 4.00
C VAL A 666 6.00 -20.83 5.44
N VAL A 667 6.28 -22.11 5.67
CA VAL A 667 6.07 -22.78 6.97
C VAL A 667 6.91 -22.16 8.08
N LYS A 668 8.13 -21.69 7.76
CA LYS A 668 9.10 -21.18 8.73
C LYS A 668 9.66 -19.83 8.28
N VAL A 669 9.48 -18.81 9.10
CA VAL A 669 10.03 -17.46 8.90
C VAL A 669 10.76 -17.03 10.16
N ASN A 670 11.97 -16.52 10.05
CA ASN A 670 12.79 -16.10 11.20
C ASN A 670 12.84 -17.18 12.29
N ASN A 671 13.06 -18.42 11.90
CA ASN A 671 13.08 -19.62 12.75
C ASN A 671 11.75 -19.93 13.46
N ARG A 672 10.65 -19.27 13.14
CA ARG A 672 9.33 -19.55 13.72
C ARG A 672 8.48 -20.33 12.74
N TYR A 673 7.96 -21.48 13.18
CA TYR A 673 6.95 -22.25 12.45
C TYR A 673 5.61 -21.54 12.49
N ARG A 674 4.79 -21.72 11.45
CA ARG A 674 3.48 -21.07 11.31
C ARG A 674 2.45 -22.06 10.80
N TYR A 675 1.37 -22.22 11.58
CA TYR A 675 0.19 -23.00 11.22
C TYR A 675 -1.05 -22.15 11.36
N ARG A 676 -2.10 -22.50 10.62
CA ARG A 676 -3.37 -21.78 10.65
C ARG A 676 -4.58 -22.69 10.65
N VAL A 677 -5.68 -22.18 11.18
CA VAL A 677 -7.04 -22.66 11.05
C VAL A 677 -7.82 -21.66 10.25
N ILE A 678 -8.60 -22.09 9.25
CA ILE A 678 -9.40 -21.25 8.38
C ILE A 678 -10.87 -21.52 8.66
N ILE A 679 -11.67 -20.48 8.79
CA ILE A 679 -13.11 -20.53 9.05
C ILE A 679 -13.82 -19.86 7.86
N TYR A 680 -14.69 -20.58 7.19
CA TYR A 680 -15.56 -20.09 6.12
C TYR A 680 -17.01 -20.13 6.53
N GLY A 681 -17.79 -19.08 6.21
CA GLY A 681 -19.21 -19.04 6.46
C GLY A 681 -19.90 -17.87 5.78
N LYS A 682 -21.20 -17.94 5.57
CA LYS A 682 -21.96 -16.85 4.92
C LYS A 682 -21.94 -15.55 5.73
N LYS A 683 -21.90 -15.66 7.06
CA LYS A 683 -21.87 -14.51 7.98
C LYS A 683 -21.12 -14.91 9.25
N LEU A 684 -19.90 -14.40 9.39
CA LEU A 684 -19.02 -14.74 10.51
C LEU A 684 -18.99 -13.66 11.62
N SER A 685 -19.84 -12.63 11.54
CA SER A 685 -19.86 -11.55 12.53
C SER A 685 -20.08 -12.05 13.96
N GLY A 686 -20.95 -13.04 14.15
CA GLY A 686 -21.21 -13.66 15.46
C GLY A 686 -20.04 -14.47 16.02
N LEU A 687 -19.15 -14.98 15.14
CA LEU A 687 -17.99 -15.76 15.55
C LEU A 687 -16.79 -14.91 15.94
N ARG A 688 -16.76 -13.61 15.57
CA ARG A 688 -15.60 -12.73 15.87
C ARG A 688 -15.33 -12.63 17.37
N GLY A 689 -16.35 -12.45 18.19
CA GLY A 689 -16.22 -12.43 19.64
C GLY A 689 -15.67 -13.74 20.21
N ILE A 690 -16.15 -14.87 19.70
CA ILE A 690 -15.69 -16.21 20.07
C ILE A 690 -14.21 -16.41 19.69
N VAL A 691 -13.85 -16.08 18.45
CA VAL A 691 -12.46 -16.16 17.94
C VAL A 691 -11.54 -15.26 18.76
N SER A 692 -11.97 -14.03 19.08
CA SER A 692 -11.22 -13.12 19.95
C SER A 692 -11.00 -13.72 21.34
N GLY A 693 -12.03 -14.32 21.94
CA GLY A 693 -11.94 -15.01 23.23
C GLY A 693 -10.95 -16.17 23.18
N LEU A 694 -10.99 -17.01 22.14
CA LEU A 694 -10.06 -18.13 21.96
C LEU A 694 -8.61 -17.68 21.79
N VAL A 695 -8.37 -16.59 21.08
CA VAL A 695 -7.03 -16.01 20.95
C VAL A 695 -6.51 -15.57 22.32
N ILE A 696 -7.34 -14.87 23.12
CA ILE A 696 -6.97 -14.45 24.48
C ILE A 696 -6.73 -15.67 25.38
N GLU A 697 -7.58 -16.68 25.31
CA GLU A 697 -7.43 -17.94 26.05
C GLU A 697 -6.08 -18.60 25.73
N CYS A 698 -5.71 -18.73 24.45
CA CYS A 698 -4.42 -19.25 24.04
C CYS A 698 -3.24 -18.42 24.55
N CYS A 699 -3.36 -17.09 24.51
CA CYS A 699 -2.29 -16.18 24.98
C CYS A 699 -2.08 -16.23 26.51
N THR A 700 -3.10 -16.61 27.27
CA THR A 700 -3.04 -16.69 28.74
C THR A 700 -2.74 -18.09 29.24
N ASP A 701 -2.89 -19.11 28.42
CA ASP A 701 -2.63 -20.50 28.77
C ASP A 701 -1.14 -20.80 28.82
N LYS A 702 -0.67 -21.28 29.97
CA LYS A 702 0.74 -21.65 30.20
C LYS A 702 1.28 -22.70 29.22
N ARG A 703 0.37 -23.56 28.68
CA ARG A 703 0.77 -24.59 27.69
C ARG A 703 1.27 -24.00 26.39
N PHE A 704 0.83 -22.79 26.05
CA PHE A 704 1.14 -22.08 24.79
C PHE A 704 1.96 -20.81 25.02
N SER A 705 2.64 -20.68 26.15
CA SER A 705 3.40 -19.46 26.53
C SER A 705 4.50 -19.07 25.55
N ASP A 706 5.03 -20.02 24.76
CA ASP A 706 6.04 -19.85 23.73
C ASP A 706 5.44 -19.68 22.30
N VAL A 707 4.10 -19.72 22.18
CA VAL A 707 3.38 -19.62 20.92
C VAL A 707 2.62 -18.30 20.86
N SER A 708 2.80 -17.56 19.78
CA SER A 708 2.01 -16.37 19.47
C SER A 708 0.80 -16.78 18.64
N VAL A 709 -0.41 -16.50 19.13
CA VAL A 709 -1.66 -16.77 18.43
C VAL A 709 -2.36 -15.46 18.07
N TYR A 710 -2.84 -15.34 16.84
CA TYR A 710 -3.56 -14.18 16.37
C TYR A 710 -4.64 -14.55 15.34
N ALA A 711 -5.68 -13.73 15.28
CA ALA A 711 -6.73 -13.86 14.27
C ALA A 711 -6.62 -12.80 13.19
N ASP A 712 -7.16 -13.11 12.02
CA ASP A 712 -7.25 -12.19 10.90
C ASP A 712 -8.58 -12.32 10.18
N ASN A 713 -9.14 -11.17 9.79
CA ASN A 713 -10.37 -11.08 9.02
C ASN A 713 -10.02 -10.80 7.56
N ASP A 714 -10.50 -11.65 6.66
CA ASP A 714 -10.20 -11.59 5.22
C ASP A 714 -8.68 -11.51 4.96
N PRO A 715 -7.92 -12.56 5.29
CA PRO A 715 -6.47 -12.58 5.11
C PRO A 715 -6.10 -12.49 3.63
N ALA A 716 -4.94 -11.93 3.36
CA ALA A 716 -4.40 -11.83 2.00
C ALA A 716 -3.99 -13.20 1.43
N GLU A 717 -3.59 -14.16 2.30
CA GLU A 717 -3.17 -15.53 1.97
C GLU A 717 -3.90 -16.56 2.87
#